data_ed4d9b58cb6f95915c6f1aba0025a959
#
_entry.id   ed4d9b58cb6f95915c6f1aba0025a959
#
_cell.length_a   1.000
_cell.length_b   1.000
_cell.length_c   1.000
_cell.angle_alpha   90.00
_cell.angle_beta   90.00
_cell.angle_gamma   90.00
#
_symmetry.space_group_name_H-M   'P 1'
#
loop_
_entity.id
_entity.type
_entity.pdbx_description
1 polymer ?
#
loop_
_entity_poly.entity_id
_entity_poly.type
_entity_poly.pdbx_seq_one_letter_code
_entity_poly.pdbx_strand_id
1 'polypeptide(L)'
;MDYARVFNIKSKKIDEMKKLFNVQSLFIGFCFLFISSSPISASDNQYVTIVNPVRIASYTIDSSKSIAAEYQIIKNNSLPATWLLTFDVLKDEKAAYTIKKMDNKQEVGLFLEVGPSLCQKSGVTCNEGSWHHANVIFLSGYSQDDRKKLIDTLFSTFKDTFGQYPKSVGSWWTDAYSLNYMQEKYGITANLTCSDQFATDGYEIWGQYWMYPYMPSKNHAGMPAIDSNNQLNLVTMQWAAREPLKGYESSLYSSQDYQTKPLNYSTDFFDSLMKTYGLKHNNSFGQITVGLEGDFNPKDYEGEYKNQIQIVKQYVDKGLIQPVTLSEFSEWYRSTYTITEPTLVQSDKADEIQSLWYQSLRYRINILYNSTNQKTTIRDLRTYHSDLIEPYYSSPNTYQKLTINVPSYFDAMSNKDDVWSLELGKITDRVNENEKAIIQFEKGSITFDPNSFTINQKSVQIPQILKNSQSITVTTSNNSLTITPKDRWRNKDTVYYALSEVTLHELERKRTKVILIVGILLLLFGLFRLVKSDRAKRTKIGFFCFCVLFIAGASSYWYRHHVITYSVSQSEIDILNHLKNMTSGKVLVYDHECLGCNWTGELKPASYADQKGYIAKYGGHQVIYNKEIFEEKDLEKAKADFNQLKPHYIYLTRYEGFEEKMPFSPGDFNIEKIYESANGELWRVKD
;
A
#
# COMPACT_ATOMS: atom_id res chain seq x y z
N MET A 1 15.04 -99.11 13.71
CA MET A 1 13.90 -98.29 13.31
C MET A 1 13.96 -97.06 14.20
N ASP A 2 14.36 -95.84 13.63
CA ASP A 2 14.10 -94.52 14.17
C ASP A 2 15.13 -93.44 13.90
N TYR A 3 16.03 -93.72 12.97
CA TYR A 3 16.94 -92.64 12.56
C TYR A 3 16.44 -91.84 11.33
N ALA A 4 15.44 -92.36 10.62
CA ALA A 4 14.89 -91.67 9.42
C ALA A 4 13.80 -90.63 9.76
N ARG A 5 13.18 -90.68 10.93
CA ARG A 5 12.13 -89.71 11.35
C ARG A 5 12.71 -88.39 11.90
N VAL A 6 13.88 -88.47 12.54
CA VAL A 6 14.52 -87.26 13.11
C VAL A 6 15.14 -86.36 12.03
N PHE A 7 15.59 -86.90 10.91
CA PHE A 7 16.15 -86.08 9.79
C PHE A 7 15.09 -85.38 8.95
N ASN A 8 13.87 -86.01 8.86
CA ASN A 8 12.79 -85.41 8.09
C ASN A 8 12.11 -84.22 8.85
N ILE A 9 12.11 -84.22 10.19
CA ILE A 9 11.59 -83.10 10.98
C ILE A 9 12.56 -81.89 11.02
N LYS A 10 13.88 -82.17 10.99
CA LYS A 10 14.88 -81.08 10.91
C LYS A 10 14.91 -80.40 9.53
N SER A 11 14.75 -81.14 8.43
CA SER A 11 14.72 -80.54 7.09
C SER A 11 13.47 -79.69 6.86
N LYS A 12 12.28 -80.16 7.32
CA LYS A 12 11.04 -79.39 7.22
C LYS A 12 11.05 -78.08 8.03
N LYS A 13 11.69 -78.12 9.23
CA LYS A 13 11.82 -76.91 10.07
C LYS A 13 12.84 -75.90 9.48
N ILE A 14 13.88 -76.39 8.77
CA ILE A 14 14.85 -75.52 8.09
C ILE A 14 14.24 -74.86 6.84
N ASP A 15 13.41 -75.59 6.09
CA ASP A 15 12.72 -75.04 4.90
C ASP A 15 11.58 -74.06 5.31
N GLU A 16 10.88 -74.30 6.43
CA GLU A 16 9.94 -73.33 6.97
C GLU A 16 10.64 -72.10 7.52
N MET A 17 11.80 -72.25 8.19
CA MET A 17 12.63 -71.09 8.61
C MET A 17 13.20 -70.31 7.43
N LYS A 18 13.63 -70.97 6.35
CA LYS A 18 14.08 -70.31 5.13
C LYS A 18 12.96 -69.58 4.42
N LYS A 19 11.73 -70.08 4.40
CA LYS A 19 10.56 -69.40 3.87
C LYS A 19 10.17 -68.18 4.76
N LEU A 20 10.26 -68.31 6.09
CA LEU A 20 10.04 -67.15 6.99
C LEU A 20 11.12 -66.06 6.82
N PHE A 21 12.40 -66.49 6.63
CA PHE A 21 13.49 -65.51 6.43
C PHE A 21 13.39 -64.80 5.05
N ASN A 22 12.94 -65.47 3.99
CA ASN A 22 12.71 -64.85 2.71
C ASN A 22 11.48 -63.92 2.72
N VAL A 23 10.44 -64.24 3.47
CA VAL A 23 9.26 -63.37 3.62
C VAL A 23 9.59 -62.14 4.48
N GLN A 24 10.35 -62.33 5.58
CA GLN A 24 10.81 -61.18 6.36
C GLN A 24 11.81 -60.32 5.63
N SER A 25 12.72 -60.83 4.83
CA SER A 25 13.66 -60.05 4.00
C SER A 25 12.92 -59.32 2.89
N LEU A 26 11.85 -59.87 2.31
CA LEU A 26 11.02 -59.17 1.33
C LEU A 26 10.16 -58.09 2.01
N PHE A 27 9.68 -58.31 3.22
CA PHE A 27 8.88 -57.33 3.99
C PHE A 27 9.77 -56.18 4.49
N ILE A 28 10.99 -56.46 4.94
CA ILE A 28 11.97 -55.45 5.35
C ILE A 28 12.47 -54.68 4.11
N GLY A 29 12.71 -55.36 2.97
CA GLY A 29 13.04 -54.68 1.70
C GLY A 29 11.90 -53.83 1.15
N PHE A 30 10.65 -54.26 1.30
CA PHE A 30 9.46 -53.48 0.93
C PHE A 30 9.19 -52.30 1.88
N CYS A 31 9.44 -52.49 3.18
CA CYS A 31 9.40 -51.38 4.16
C CYS A 31 10.56 -50.38 3.94
N PHE A 32 11.76 -50.85 3.52
CA PHE A 32 12.87 -49.90 3.19
C PHE A 32 12.68 -49.21 1.85
N LEU A 33 11.96 -49.79 0.88
CA LEU A 33 11.58 -49.11 -0.36
C LEU A 33 10.45 -48.09 -0.17
N PHE A 34 9.61 -48.23 0.91
CA PHE A 34 8.64 -47.20 1.30
C PHE A 34 9.20 -46.13 2.23
N ILE A 35 10.38 -46.38 2.86
CA ILE A 35 11.03 -45.39 3.76
C ILE A 35 12.01 -44.52 2.94
N SER A 36 12.33 -44.82 1.68
CA SER A 36 13.22 -44.03 0.86
C SER A 36 12.53 -42.99 -0.02
N SER A 37 11.23 -42.86 0.02
CA SER A 37 10.53 -41.63 -0.30
C SER A 37 10.24 -40.89 1.02
N SER A 38 11.29 -40.39 1.68
CA SER A 38 11.09 -39.26 2.59
C SER A 38 10.32 -38.24 1.77
N PRO A 39 9.12 -37.80 2.16
CA PRO A 39 8.61 -36.59 1.59
C PRO A 39 9.74 -35.59 1.78
N ILE A 40 10.19 -34.98 0.70
CA ILE A 40 11.00 -33.78 0.76
C ILE A 40 10.29 -32.95 1.81
N SER A 41 10.93 -32.70 2.95
CA SER A 41 10.34 -31.92 4.03
C SER A 41 9.91 -30.62 3.38
N ALA A 42 8.61 -30.45 3.22
CA ALA A 42 8.07 -29.20 2.74
C ALA A 42 8.73 -28.11 3.58
N SER A 43 9.23 -27.08 2.96
CA SER A 43 9.93 -25.99 3.64
C SER A 43 9.02 -25.45 4.73
N ASP A 44 9.41 -25.64 5.98
CA ASP A 44 8.58 -25.23 7.11
C ASP A 44 8.31 -23.74 7.03
N ASN A 45 7.02 -23.36 6.88
CA ASN A 45 6.52 -22.00 6.95
C ASN A 45 7.06 -21.05 5.84
N GLN A 46 7.15 -21.49 4.60
CA GLN A 46 7.49 -20.62 3.45
C GLN A 46 6.39 -20.76 2.38
N TYR A 47 5.74 -19.63 2.02
CA TYR A 47 4.52 -19.65 1.24
C TYR A 47 4.55 -18.70 0.06
N VAL A 48 3.89 -19.07 -1.03
CA VAL A 48 3.52 -18.18 -2.13
C VAL A 48 2.02 -18.25 -2.34
N THR A 49 1.38 -17.09 -2.42
CA THR A 49 -0.01 -16.94 -2.86
C THR A 49 -0.03 -16.34 -4.26
N ILE A 50 -0.66 -17.03 -5.20
CA ILE A 50 -0.88 -16.50 -6.55
C ILE A 50 -2.29 -15.91 -6.56
N VAL A 51 -2.40 -14.60 -6.78
CA VAL A 51 -3.67 -13.89 -6.75
C VAL A 51 -3.87 -13.13 -8.05
N ASN A 52 -4.98 -13.37 -8.71
CA ASN A 52 -5.33 -12.70 -9.95
C ASN A 52 -6.62 -11.89 -9.71
N PRO A 53 -6.54 -10.56 -9.52
CA PRO A 53 -7.69 -9.68 -9.55
C PRO A 53 -8.30 -9.68 -10.95
N VAL A 54 -9.55 -10.10 -11.09
CA VAL A 54 -10.24 -10.17 -12.37
C VAL A 54 -11.20 -9.01 -12.48
N ARG A 55 -10.94 -8.14 -13.44
CA ARG A 55 -11.63 -6.86 -13.65
C ARG A 55 -12.09 -6.74 -15.11
N ILE A 56 -13.02 -5.84 -15.37
CA ILE A 56 -13.39 -5.40 -16.72
C ILE A 56 -13.16 -3.89 -16.77
N ALA A 57 -12.13 -3.49 -17.48
CA ALA A 57 -11.81 -2.10 -17.74
C ALA A 57 -12.23 -1.68 -19.16
N SER A 58 -12.18 -0.39 -19.47
CA SER A 58 -12.54 0.11 -20.81
C SER A 58 -11.68 -0.44 -21.94
N TYR A 59 -10.46 -0.88 -21.62
CA TYR A 59 -9.51 -1.50 -22.56
C TYR A 59 -9.59 -3.04 -22.61
N THR A 60 -10.39 -3.67 -21.75
CA THR A 60 -10.58 -5.12 -21.73
C THR A 60 -11.38 -5.56 -22.94
N ILE A 61 -10.75 -6.32 -23.84
CA ILE A 61 -11.39 -6.75 -25.10
C ILE A 61 -12.31 -7.96 -24.86
N ASP A 62 -11.83 -8.95 -24.11
CA ASP A 62 -12.56 -10.18 -23.82
C ASP A 62 -12.04 -10.76 -22.48
N SER A 63 -12.73 -10.48 -21.39
CA SER A 63 -12.37 -10.93 -20.05
C SER A 63 -12.24 -12.45 -19.95
N SER A 64 -13.08 -13.20 -20.64
CA SER A 64 -13.06 -14.66 -20.62
C SER A 64 -11.79 -15.24 -21.24
N LYS A 65 -11.21 -14.57 -22.25
CA LYS A 65 -9.93 -14.97 -22.85
C LYS A 65 -8.74 -14.67 -21.95
N SER A 66 -8.72 -13.51 -21.29
CA SER A 66 -7.68 -13.17 -20.33
C SER A 66 -7.65 -14.19 -19.19
N ILE A 67 -8.81 -14.44 -18.56
CA ILE A 67 -8.98 -15.44 -17.51
C ILE A 67 -8.51 -16.84 -17.97
N ALA A 68 -8.92 -17.26 -19.19
CA ALA A 68 -8.56 -18.57 -19.71
C ALA A 68 -7.06 -18.69 -19.97
N ALA A 69 -6.40 -17.64 -20.46
CA ALA A 69 -4.95 -17.63 -20.72
C ALA A 69 -4.16 -17.72 -19.41
N GLU A 70 -4.49 -16.89 -18.42
CA GLU A 70 -3.88 -16.94 -17.10
C GLU A 70 -4.09 -18.29 -16.43
N TYR A 71 -5.33 -18.79 -16.41
CA TYR A 71 -5.64 -20.09 -15.83
C TYR A 71 -4.88 -21.24 -16.53
N GLN A 72 -4.74 -21.18 -17.84
CA GLN A 72 -4.00 -22.23 -18.56
C GLN A 72 -2.52 -22.28 -18.13
N ILE A 73 -1.91 -21.12 -17.87
CA ILE A 73 -0.53 -21.05 -17.34
C ILE A 73 -0.46 -21.66 -15.94
N ILE A 74 -1.38 -21.30 -15.04
CA ILE A 74 -1.47 -21.85 -13.67
C ILE A 74 -1.71 -23.36 -13.70
N LYS A 75 -2.69 -23.81 -14.49
CA LYS A 75 -3.05 -25.22 -14.62
C LYS A 75 -1.90 -26.07 -15.16
N ASN A 76 -1.18 -25.60 -16.19
CA ASN A 76 -0.04 -26.31 -16.76
C ASN A 76 1.08 -26.53 -15.75
N ASN A 77 1.18 -25.67 -14.75
CA ASN A 77 2.13 -25.77 -13.63
C ASN A 77 1.54 -26.49 -12.40
N SER A 78 0.27 -26.91 -12.45
CA SER A 78 -0.46 -27.58 -11.36
C SER A 78 -0.47 -26.80 -10.05
N LEU A 79 -0.47 -25.48 -10.11
CA LEU A 79 -0.45 -24.57 -8.96
C LEU A 79 -1.87 -24.16 -8.53
N PRO A 80 -2.10 -23.93 -7.23
CA PRO A 80 -3.29 -23.22 -6.76
C PRO A 80 -3.16 -21.73 -7.04
N ALA A 81 -4.30 -21.05 -7.19
CA ALA A 81 -4.38 -19.59 -7.25
C ALA A 81 -5.71 -19.10 -6.70
N THR A 82 -5.77 -17.83 -6.32
CA THR A 82 -6.97 -17.14 -5.90
C THR A 82 -7.40 -16.13 -6.99
N TRP A 83 -8.66 -16.19 -7.38
CA TRP A 83 -9.26 -15.36 -8.41
C TRP A 83 -10.26 -14.42 -7.74
N LEU A 84 -9.93 -13.12 -7.67
CA LEU A 84 -10.78 -12.13 -7.04
C LEU A 84 -11.59 -11.38 -8.10
N LEU A 85 -12.91 -11.49 -8.06
CA LEU A 85 -13.81 -11.05 -9.12
C LEU A 85 -14.53 -9.75 -8.77
N THR A 86 -14.52 -8.79 -9.68
CA THR A 86 -15.40 -7.61 -9.58
C THR A 86 -16.85 -7.97 -9.87
N PHE A 87 -17.76 -7.06 -9.53
CA PHE A 87 -19.20 -7.23 -9.82
C PHE A 87 -19.48 -7.43 -11.30
N ASP A 88 -18.81 -6.68 -12.18
CA ASP A 88 -19.01 -6.76 -13.61
C ASP A 88 -18.57 -8.10 -14.19
N VAL A 89 -17.51 -8.69 -13.66
CA VAL A 89 -17.06 -10.06 -14.00
C VAL A 89 -18.09 -11.10 -13.56
N LEU A 90 -18.70 -10.95 -12.38
CA LEU A 90 -19.77 -11.85 -11.92
C LEU A 90 -21.00 -11.80 -12.83
N LYS A 91 -21.25 -10.68 -13.49
CA LYS A 91 -22.36 -10.48 -14.43
C LYS A 91 -22.01 -10.88 -15.87
N ASP A 92 -20.75 -11.04 -16.20
CA ASP A 92 -20.32 -11.56 -17.50
C ASP A 92 -20.45 -13.08 -17.51
N GLU A 93 -21.46 -13.58 -18.24
CA GLU A 93 -21.76 -15.03 -18.31
C GLU A 93 -20.57 -15.86 -18.83
N LYS A 94 -19.78 -15.33 -19.77
CA LYS A 94 -18.63 -16.04 -20.34
C LYS A 94 -17.48 -16.13 -19.32
N ALA A 95 -17.19 -15.02 -18.63
CA ALA A 95 -16.19 -14.97 -17.57
C ALA A 95 -16.57 -15.91 -16.42
N ALA A 96 -17.79 -15.78 -15.90
CA ALA A 96 -18.31 -16.63 -14.83
C ALA A 96 -18.29 -18.12 -15.21
N TYR A 97 -18.64 -18.47 -16.45
CA TYR A 97 -18.58 -19.84 -16.95
C TYR A 97 -17.13 -20.37 -17.01
N THR A 98 -16.19 -19.54 -17.47
CA THR A 98 -14.78 -19.91 -17.53
C THR A 98 -14.23 -20.22 -16.12
N ILE A 99 -14.56 -19.38 -15.16
CA ILE A 99 -14.14 -19.55 -13.75
C ILE A 99 -14.76 -20.80 -13.12
N LYS A 100 -16.06 -21.05 -13.35
CA LYS A 100 -16.74 -22.27 -12.85
C LYS A 100 -16.13 -23.58 -13.36
N LYS A 101 -15.40 -23.54 -14.46
CA LYS A 101 -14.70 -24.70 -15.04
C LYS A 101 -13.28 -24.91 -14.52
N MET A 102 -12.78 -24.03 -13.69
CA MET A 102 -11.48 -24.22 -13.08
C MET A 102 -11.47 -25.43 -12.16
N ASP A 103 -10.30 -26.02 -11.96
CA ASP A 103 -10.15 -27.16 -11.07
C ASP A 103 -10.32 -26.74 -9.58
N ASN A 104 -10.43 -27.72 -8.71
CA ASN A 104 -10.70 -27.53 -7.29
C ASN A 104 -9.52 -26.98 -6.47
N LYS A 105 -8.36 -26.75 -7.09
CA LYS A 105 -7.23 -26.06 -6.46
C LYS A 105 -7.39 -24.55 -6.51
N GLN A 106 -8.32 -24.06 -7.32
CA GLN A 106 -8.53 -22.65 -7.52
C GLN A 106 -9.54 -22.10 -6.51
N GLU A 107 -9.16 -21.08 -5.78
CA GLU A 107 -10.06 -20.31 -4.92
C GLU A 107 -10.68 -19.17 -5.71
N VAL A 108 -11.98 -18.93 -5.49
CA VAL A 108 -12.68 -17.77 -6.06
C VAL A 108 -13.14 -16.86 -4.92
N GLY A 109 -12.86 -15.59 -5.04
CA GLY A 109 -13.22 -14.54 -4.08
C GLY A 109 -13.77 -13.29 -4.75
N LEU A 110 -13.87 -12.20 -4.00
CA LEU A 110 -14.41 -10.93 -4.48
C LEU A 110 -13.32 -9.85 -4.56
N PHE A 111 -13.35 -9.06 -5.63
CA PHE A 111 -12.60 -7.82 -5.75
C PHE A 111 -13.54 -6.62 -5.58
N LEU A 112 -13.31 -5.81 -4.54
CA LEU A 112 -14.24 -4.81 -4.02
C LEU A 112 -14.06 -3.44 -4.70
N GLU A 113 -14.30 -3.39 -6.00
CA GLU A 113 -14.37 -2.12 -6.74
C GLU A 113 -15.82 -1.68 -6.90
N VAL A 114 -16.08 -0.42 -6.59
CA VAL A 114 -17.41 0.18 -6.78
C VAL A 114 -17.51 0.76 -8.18
N GLY A 115 -18.33 0.13 -9.00
CA GLY A 115 -18.61 0.59 -10.36
C GLY A 115 -20.08 0.92 -10.58
N PRO A 116 -20.43 1.56 -11.71
CA PRO A 116 -21.82 1.97 -12.03
C PRO A 116 -22.84 0.83 -11.96
N SER A 117 -22.46 -0.36 -12.43
CA SER A 117 -23.33 -1.54 -12.44
C SER A 117 -23.66 -2.01 -11.01
N LEU A 118 -22.66 -2.01 -10.12
CA LEU A 118 -22.84 -2.35 -8.71
C LEU A 118 -23.71 -1.31 -7.99
N CYS A 119 -23.46 -0.03 -8.20
CA CYS A 119 -24.27 1.07 -7.65
C CYS A 119 -25.73 0.93 -8.06
N GLN A 120 -25.98 0.77 -9.37
CA GLN A 120 -27.34 0.60 -9.89
C GLN A 120 -28.04 -0.60 -9.26
N LYS A 121 -27.37 -1.74 -9.16
CA LYS A 121 -27.95 -2.96 -8.60
C LYS A 121 -28.25 -2.85 -7.11
N SER A 122 -27.41 -2.14 -6.38
CA SER A 122 -27.56 -1.94 -4.93
C SER A 122 -28.45 -0.78 -4.53
N GLY A 123 -28.92 0.02 -5.49
CA GLY A 123 -29.72 1.22 -5.22
C GLY A 123 -28.92 2.33 -4.50
N VAL A 124 -27.62 2.38 -4.75
CA VAL A 124 -26.72 3.41 -4.24
C VAL A 124 -26.38 4.40 -5.35
N THR A 125 -26.34 5.67 -5.03
CA THR A 125 -25.85 6.68 -5.98
C THR A 125 -24.32 6.61 -6.03
N CYS A 126 -23.76 6.30 -7.20
CA CYS A 126 -22.32 6.33 -7.39
C CYS A 126 -21.76 7.76 -7.21
N ASN A 127 -20.62 7.88 -6.61
CA ASN A 127 -19.86 9.12 -6.63
C ASN A 127 -19.37 9.40 -8.06
N GLU A 128 -19.38 10.67 -8.45
CA GLU A 128 -18.91 11.13 -9.75
C GLU A 128 -17.37 11.17 -9.77
N GLY A 129 -16.79 10.85 -10.92
CA GLY A 129 -15.35 10.93 -11.17
C GLY A 129 -14.77 9.70 -11.86
N SER A 130 -13.45 9.65 -11.91
CA SER A 130 -12.70 8.56 -12.53
C SER A 130 -12.57 7.35 -11.59
N TRP A 131 -12.37 6.18 -12.16
CA TRP A 131 -11.99 4.97 -11.42
C TRP A 131 -10.60 5.08 -10.73
N HIS A 132 -9.81 6.10 -11.03
CA HIS A 132 -8.60 6.45 -10.30
C HIS A 132 -8.85 7.28 -9.04
N HIS A 133 -10.09 7.66 -8.76
CA HIS A 133 -10.43 8.45 -7.59
C HIS A 133 -10.81 7.53 -6.43
N ALA A 134 -10.11 7.65 -5.32
CA ALA A 134 -10.33 6.81 -4.14
C ALA A 134 -11.75 6.91 -3.58
N ASN A 135 -12.37 8.10 -3.65
CA ASN A 135 -13.76 8.31 -3.23
C ASN A 135 -14.79 7.68 -4.18
N VAL A 136 -14.39 7.32 -5.39
CA VAL A 136 -15.28 6.68 -6.39
C VAL A 136 -15.21 5.17 -6.30
N ILE A 137 -13.99 4.63 -6.35
CA ILE A 137 -13.78 3.19 -6.52
C ILE A 137 -13.79 2.39 -5.22
N PHE A 138 -13.40 3.01 -4.08
CA PHE A 138 -13.35 2.31 -2.81
C PHE A 138 -14.63 2.44 -2.00
N LEU A 139 -14.95 1.38 -1.26
CA LEU A 139 -16.05 1.39 -0.31
C LEU A 139 -15.95 2.57 0.68
N SER A 140 -14.73 2.95 1.07
CA SER A 140 -14.47 4.10 1.95
C SER A 140 -15.03 5.43 1.40
N GLY A 141 -15.32 5.56 0.12
CA GLY A 141 -15.94 6.74 -0.48
C GLY A 141 -17.43 6.90 -0.20
N TYR A 142 -18.05 5.90 0.40
CA TYR A 142 -19.51 5.82 0.60
C TYR A 142 -19.88 5.86 2.08
N SER A 143 -21.13 6.23 2.38
CA SER A 143 -21.65 6.17 3.75
C SER A 143 -21.66 4.72 4.28
N GLN A 144 -21.65 4.53 5.60
CA GLN A 144 -21.70 3.17 6.18
C GLN A 144 -22.92 2.37 5.68
N ASP A 145 -24.09 3.00 5.52
CA ASP A 145 -25.29 2.33 5.03
C ASP A 145 -25.18 1.96 3.55
N ASP A 146 -24.56 2.80 2.74
CA ASP A 146 -24.33 2.50 1.33
C ASP A 146 -23.26 1.43 1.16
N ARG A 147 -22.18 1.44 1.98
CA ARG A 147 -21.19 0.35 2.02
C ARG A 147 -21.85 -1.00 2.28
N LYS A 148 -22.78 -1.07 3.25
CA LYS A 148 -23.54 -2.31 3.53
C LYS A 148 -24.32 -2.76 2.31
N LYS A 149 -25.07 -1.86 1.64
CA LYS A 149 -25.84 -2.20 0.44
C LYS A 149 -24.96 -2.71 -0.70
N LEU A 150 -23.82 -2.03 -0.94
CA LEU A 150 -22.85 -2.41 -1.96
C LEU A 150 -22.27 -3.80 -1.65
N ILE A 151 -21.80 -4.02 -0.41
CA ILE A 151 -21.27 -5.29 0.05
C ILE A 151 -22.31 -6.40 -0.05
N ASP A 152 -23.51 -6.17 0.47
CA ASP A 152 -24.58 -7.17 0.49
C ASP A 152 -24.99 -7.59 -0.95
N THR A 153 -25.05 -6.63 -1.87
CA THR A 153 -25.33 -6.89 -3.28
C THR A 153 -24.24 -7.73 -3.92
N LEU A 154 -22.99 -7.40 -3.64
CA LEU A 154 -21.83 -8.09 -4.21
C LEU A 154 -21.75 -9.54 -3.67
N PHE A 155 -21.91 -9.73 -2.36
CA PHE A 155 -21.89 -11.04 -1.71
C PHE A 155 -23.07 -11.92 -2.11
N SER A 156 -24.29 -11.35 -2.23
CA SER A 156 -25.46 -12.12 -2.72
C SER A 156 -25.27 -12.56 -4.18
N THR A 157 -24.78 -11.66 -5.04
CA THR A 157 -24.49 -11.99 -6.45
C THR A 157 -23.45 -13.10 -6.56
N PHE A 158 -22.41 -13.05 -5.74
CA PHE A 158 -21.40 -14.11 -5.69
C PHE A 158 -22.01 -15.45 -5.25
N LYS A 159 -22.81 -15.44 -4.19
CA LYS A 159 -23.49 -16.65 -3.68
C LYS A 159 -24.44 -17.22 -4.73
N ASP A 160 -25.22 -16.38 -5.41
CA ASP A 160 -26.11 -16.81 -6.49
C ASP A 160 -25.33 -17.45 -7.65
N THR A 161 -24.10 -16.96 -7.90
CA THR A 161 -23.23 -17.47 -8.96
C THR A 161 -22.53 -18.77 -8.58
N PHE A 162 -21.98 -18.88 -7.36
CA PHE A 162 -21.10 -19.97 -6.93
C PHE A 162 -21.70 -20.87 -5.83
N GLY A 163 -22.89 -20.58 -5.32
CA GLY A 163 -23.59 -21.38 -4.32
C GLY A 163 -23.16 -21.15 -2.86
N GLN A 164 -22.08 -20.40 -2.61
CA GLN A 164 -21.54 -20.12 -1.28
C GLN A 164 -20.98 -18.69 -1.22
N TYR A 165 -20.75 -18.19 -0.01
CA TYR A 165 -20.04 -16.92 0.17
C TYR A 165 -18.51 -17.10 0.01
N PRO A 166 -17.79 -16.08 -0.45
CA PRO A 166 -16.35 -16.14 -0.56
C PRO A 166 -15.69 -16.08 0.83
N LYS A 167 -14.53 -16.72 0.96
CA LYS A 167 -13.65 -16.58 2.13
C LYS A 167 -12.66 -15.45 1.98
N SER A 168 -12.28 -15.13 0.75
CA SER A 168 -11.30 -14.11 0.40
C SER A 168 -11.93 -12.93 -0.30
N VAL A 169 -11.51 -11.74 0.09
CA VAL A 169 -11.82 -10.47 -0.57
C VAL A 169 -10.54 -9.73 -0.91
N GLY A 170 -10.62 -8.76 -1.78
CA GLY A 170 -9.50 -7.86 -2.07
C GLY A 170 -9.97 -6.56 -2.66
N SER A 171 -9.11 -5.57 -2.60
CA SER A 171 -9.21 -4.28 -3.28
C SER A 171 -7.82 -3.65 -3.24
N TRP A 172 -7.63 -2.53 -3.92
CA TRP A 172 -6.41 -1.77 -3.70
C TRP A 172 -6.37 -1.18 -2.28
N TRP A 173 -7.55 -0.87 -1.74
CA TRP A 173 -7.73 -0.48 -0.34
C TRP A 173 -9.13 -0.83 0.16
N THR A 174 -9.21 -1.43 1.36
CA THR A 174 -10.47 -1.71 2.05
C THR A 174 -10.40 -1.16 3.47
N ASP A 175 -11.36 -0.33 3.84
CA ASP A 175 -11.44 0.30 5.17
C ASP A 175 -11.84 -0.69 6.28
N ALA A 176 -11.46 -0.38 7.51
CA ALA A 176 -11.68 -1.24 8.67
C ALA A 176 -13.17 -1.49 8.96
N TYR A 177 -14.04 -0.50 8.73
CA TYR A 177 -15.48 -0.69 8.91
C TYR A 177 -16.04 -1.73 7.94
N SER A 178 -15.65 -1.64 6.67
CA SER A 178 -16.07 -2.59 5.63
C SER A 178 -15.54 -4.01 5.90
N LEU A 179 -14.27 -4.13 6.30
CA LEU A 179 -13.67 -5.42 6.68
C LEU A 179 -14.40 -6.04 7.88
N ASN A 180 -14.69 -5.25 8.89
CA ASN A 180 -15.42 -5.70 10.09
C ASN A 180 -16.81 -6.23 9.71
N TYR A 181 -17.57 -5.45 8.93
CA TYR A 181 -18.89 -5.84 8.47
C TYR A 181 -18.87 -7.14 7.65
N MET A 182 -17.93 -7.27 6.71
CA MET A 182 -17.81 -8.48 5.89
C MET A 182 -17.38 -9.69 6.71
N GLN A 183 -16.49 -9.53 7.67
CA GLN A 183 -16.08 -10.61 8.57
C GLN A 183 -17.22 -11.07 9.45
N GLU A 184 -17.93 -10.15 10.11
CA GLU A 184 -19.03 -10.48 11.02
C GLU A 184 -20.22 -11.12 10.29
N LYS A 185 -20.59 -10.62 9.13
CA LYS A 185 -21.78 -11.06 8.40
C LYS A 185 -21.55 -12.26 7.49
N TYR A 186 -20.40 -12.32 6.84
CA TYR A 186 -20.13 -13.29 5.77
C TYR A 186 -18.99 -14.25 6.09
N GLY A 187 -18.25 -14.00 7.16
CA GLY A 187 -17.18 -14.88 7.62
C GLY A 187 -15.94 -14.88 6.72
N ILE A 188 -15.60 -13.75 6.10
CA ILE A 188 -14.35 -13.64 5.35
C ILE A 188 -13.16 -13.85 6.28
N THR A 189 -12.10 -14.47 5.76
CA THR A 189 -10.89 -14.79 6.51
C THR A 189 -9.64 -14.18 5.94
N ALA A 190 -9.65 -13.80 4.67
CA ALA A 190 -8.51 -13.23 3.97
C ALA A 190 -8.87 -11.93 3.23
N ASN A 191 -7.98 -10.96 3.26
CA ASN A 191 -8.08 -9.71 2.53
C ASN A 191 -6.79 -9.45 1.75
N LEU A 192 -6.93 -9.02 0.49
CA LEU A 192 -5.85 -8.49 -0.32
C LEU A 192 -5.92 -6.98 -0.34
N THR A 193 -4.79 -6.30 -0.14
CA THR A 193 -4.65 -4.87 -0.35
C THR A 193 -3.43 -4.57 -1.21
N CYS A 194 -3.37 -3.40 -1.83
CA CYS A 194 -2.15 -2.98 -2.50
C CYS A 194 -1.07 -2.65 -1.48
N SER A 195 0.17 -2.93 -1.82
CA SER A 195 1.33 -2.50 -1.04
C SER A 195 1.45 -0.98 -1.01
N ASP A 196 2.19 -0.47 -0.03
CA ASP A 196 2.47 0.96 0.05
C ASP A 196 2.93 1.52 -1.30
N GLN A 197 2.24 2.57 -1.75
CA GLN A 197 2.58 3.32 -2.96
C GLN A 197 2.11 4.76 -2.79
N PHE A 198 2.98 5.70 -3.04
CA PHE A 198 2.66 7.10 -2.79
C PHE A 198 1.78 7.67 -3.90
N ALA A 199 2.12 7.68 -5.13
CA ALA A 199 1.39 8.39 -6.17
C ALA A 199 0.89 7.53 -7.33
N THR A 200 0.96 6.22 -7.23
CA THR A 200 0.45 5.33 -8.27
C THR A 200 -1.07 5.34 -8.27
N ASP A 201 -1.66 5.35 -9.45
CA ASP A 201 -3.11 5.37 -9.68
C ASP A 201 -3.88 6.51 -8.99
N GLY A 202 -3.16 7.49 -8.46
CA GLY A 202 -3.76 8.64 -7.81
C GLY A 202 -4.39 8.39 -6.44
N TYR A 203 -4.32 7.18 -5.90
CA TYR A 203 -4.96 6.84 -4.61
C TYR A 203 -4.17 7.25 -3.38
N GLU A 204 -2.85 7.35 -3.47
CA GLU A 204 -1.94 7.60 -2.34
C GLU A 204 -2.13 6.62 -1.18
N ILE A 205 -1.94 5.33 -1.44
CA ILE A 205 -1.95 4.30 -0.41
C ILE A 205 -0.59 4.33 0.29
N TRP A 206 -0.46 5.13 1.35
CA TRP A 206 0.83 5.38 1.97
C TRP A 206 0.78 5.35 3.50
N GLY A 207 1.75 4.65 4.10
CA GLY A 207 1.92 4.62 5.55
C GLY A 207 1.28 3.42 6.24
N GLN A 208 0.81 2.41 5.50
CA GLN A 208 0.30 1.17 6.07
C GLN A 208 1.43 0.21 6.49
N TYR A 209 1.11 -0.95 7.04
CA TYR A 209 2.07 -2.01 7.33
C TYR A 209 2.83 -2.43 6.06
N TRP A 210 4.14 -2.67 6.15
CA TRP A 210 4.99 -2.88 4.95
C TRP A 210 5.06 -4.35 4.55
N MET A 211 4.53 -4.67 3.38
CA MET A 211 4.72 -5.90 2.60
C MET A 211 4.32 -7.24 3.24
N TYR A 212 4.49 -7.46 4.53
CA TYR A 212 4.18 -8.74 5.15
C TYR A 212 2.71 -8.87 5.56
N PRO A 213 2.20 -10.13 5.67
CA PRO A 213 0.86 -10.39 6.20
C PRO A 213 0.71 -9.91 7.63
N TYR A 214 -0.48 -9.40 7.95
CA TYR A 214 -0.83 -8.97 9.30
C TYR A 214 -2.31 -9.16 9.60
N MET A 215 -2.66 -9.24 10.87
CA MET A 215 -4.04 -9.21 11.34
C MET A 215 -4.42 -7.75 11.69
N PRO A 216 -5.29 -7.11 10.89
CA PRO A 216 -5.55 -5.68 11.04
C PRO A 216 -6.37 -5.35 12.28
N SER A 217 -6.24 -4.10 12.74
CA SER A 217 -7.08 -3.54 13.79
C SER A 217 -8.52 -3.35 13.30
N LYS A 218 -9.49 -3.60 14.20
CA LYS A 218 -10.91 -3.29 13.94
C LYS A 218 -11.16 -1.81 13.67
N ASN A 219 -10.28 -0.95 14.16
CA ASN A 219 -10.43 0.51 14.03
C ASN A 219 -9.64 1.09 12.86
N HIS A 220 -8.64 0.36 12.33
CA HIS A 220 -7.73 0.86 11.32
C HIS A 220 -7.16 -0.26 10.45
N ALA A 221 -7.56 -0.32 9.20
CA ALA A 221 -7.17 -1.42 8.30
C ALA A 221 -5.68 -1.40 7.91
N GLY A 222 -5.02 -0.24 7.91
CA GLY A 222 -3.62 -0.08 7.49
C GLY A 222 -2.59 -0.44 8.54
N MET A 223 -2.99 -0.86 9.75
CA MET A 223 -2.06 -1.24 10.81
C MET A 223 -2.49 -2.54 11.50
N PRO A 224 -1.53 -3.29 12.08
CA PRO A 224 -1.86 -4.46 12.88
C PRO A 224 -2.60 -4.06 14.16
N ALA A 225 -3.40 -4.98 14.68
CA ALA A 225 -3.96 -4.84 16.00
C ALA A 225 -2.87 -4.99 17.07
N ILE A 226 -2.93 -4.14 18.10
CA ILE A 226 -1.97 -4.18 19.22
C ILE A 226 -2.31 -5.29 20.22
N ASP A 227 -3.59 -5.64 20.27
CA ASP A 227 -4.12 -6.70 21.13
C ASP A 227 -5.20 -7.51 20.42
N SER A 228 -5.43 -8.73 20.88
CA SER A 228 -6.38 -9.67 20.28
C SER A 228 -7.84 -9.21 20.34
N ASN A 229 -8.22 -8.36 21.30
CA ASN A 229 -9.60 -7.88 21.43
C ASN A 229 -9.98 -6.90 20.33
N ASN A 230 -9.00 -6.11 19.89
CA ASN A 230 -9.15 -5.13 18.81
C ASN A 230 -8.72 -5.67 17.46
N GLN A 231 -8.53 -6.96 17.32
CA GLN A 231 -8.06 -7.63 16.11
C GLN A 231 -9.24 -8.14 15.27
N LEU A 232 -9.18 -7.92 13.97
CA LEU A 232 -10.02 -8.62 13.01
C LEU A 232 -9.54 -10.08 12.87
N ASN A 233 -10.48 -11.02 12.84
CA ASN A 233 -10.16 -12.43 12.66
C ASN A 233 -9.96 -12.77 11.17
N LEU A 234 -9.12 -12.02 10.51
CA LEU A 234 -8.69 -12.21 9.13
C LEU A 234 -7.23 -11.77 8.95
N VAL A 235 -6.60 -12.20 7.87
CA VAL A 235 -5.24 -11.78 7.50
C VAL A 235 -5.30 -10.89 6.28
N THR A 236 -4.64 -9.74 6.35
CA THR A 236 -4.39 -8.87 5.19
C THR A 236 -3.05 -9.23 4.59
N MET A 237 -3.04 -9.56 3.30
CA MET A 237 -1.85 -9.79 2.47
C MET A 237 -1.71 -8.66 1.46
N GLN A 238 -0.49 -8.38 1.05
CA GLN A 238 -0.20 -7.23 0.19
C GLN A 238 0.29 -7.65 -1.18
N TRP A 239 -0.18 -6.95 -2.19
CA TRP A 239 0.14 -7.11 -3.61
C TRP A 239 0.43 -5.73 -4.22
N ALA A 240 1.37 -5.55 -5.12
CA ALA A 240 2.41 -6.45 -5.55
C ALA A 240 3.68 -6.27 -4.69
N ALA A 241 4.48 -7.33 -4.58
CA ALA A 241 5.70 -7.29 -3.77
C ALA A 241 6.66 -6.17 -4.20
N ARG A 242 7.04 -5.29 -3.27
CA ARG A 242 7.93 -4.14 -3.50
C ARG A 242 9.40 -4.51 -3.25
N GLU A 243 10.30 -4.05 -4.07
CA GLU A 243 11.72 -4.13 -3.78
C GLU A 243 12.04 -3.27 -2.53
N PRO A 244 12.81 -3.78 -1.54
CA PRO A 244 12.92 -3.14 -0.23
C PRO A 244 13.55 -1.74 -0.21
N LEU A 245 14.39 -1.42 -1.19
CA LEU A 245 15.08 -0.13 -1.28
C LEU A 245 14.31 0.87 -2.16
N LYS A 246 14.17 0.54 -3.45
CA LYS A 246 13.61 1.42 -4.46
C LYS A 246 12.08 1.42 -4.47
N GLY A 247 11.47 0.30 -4.06
CA GLY A 247 10.03 0.17 -3.92
C GLY A 247 9.41 1.08 -2.85
N TYR A 248 10.22 1.66 -1.96
CA TYR A 248 9.79 2.72 -1.04
C TYR A 248 9.47 4.02 -1.80
N GLU A 249 10.26 4.36 -2.79
CA GLU A 249 10.15 5.63 -3.52
C GLU A 249 9.30 5.50 -4.78
N SER A 250 9.15 4.30 -5.32
CA SER A 250 8.42 4.08 -6.58
C SER A 250 7.76 2.71 -6.63
N SER A 251 6.48 2.71 -7.00
CA SER A 251 5.72 1.48 -7.23
C SER A 251 6.20 0.67 -8.43
N LEU A 252 6.97 1.28 -9.33
CA LEU A 252 7.56 0.59 -10.48
C LEU A 252 8.51 -0.55 -10.08
N TYR A 253 9.12 -0.46 -8.88
CA TYR A 253 9.99 -1.51 -8.36
C TYR A 253 9.17 -2.59 -7.63
N SER A 254 8.32 -3.27 -8.36
CA SER A 254 7.44 -4.32 -7.85
C SER A 254 7.37 -5.55 -8.77
N SER A 255 6.77 -6.63 -8.27
CA SER A 255 6.55 -7.84 -9.06
C SER A 255 5.58 -7.63 -10.22
N GLN A 256 4.67 -6.65 -10.13
CA GLN A 256 3.71 -6.34 -11.19
C GLN A 256 4.35 -5.54 -12.31
N ASP A 257 5.08 -4.47 -11.98
CA ASP A 257 5.62 -3.53 -12.97
C ASP A 257 6.73 -4.16 -13.82
N TYR A 258 7.31 -5.27 -13.36
CA TYR A 258 8.13 -6.13 -14.18
C TYR A 258 7.46 -6.51 -15.51
N GLN A 259 6.14 -6.72 -15.53
CA GLN A 259 5.36 -7.14 -16.68
C GLN A 259 5.10 -6.02 -17.68
N THR A 260 5.04 -4.78 -17.24
CA THR A 260 4.79 -3.62 -18.09
C THR A 260 6.03 -3.18 -18.88
N LYS A 261 7.20 -3.73 -18.57
CA LYS A 261 8.50 -3.41 -19.17
C LYS A 261 8.97 -1.95 -19.07
N PRO A 262 8.43 -1.10 -18.21
CA PRO A 262 8.87 0.29 -18.16
C PRO A 262 10.34 0.41 -17.75
N LEU A 263 10.85 -0.56 -16.97
CA LEU A 263 12.21 -0.58 -16.45
C LEU A 263 13.08 -1.68 -17.09
N ASN A 264 12.52 -2.43 -18.03
CA ASN A 264 13.20 -3.52 -18.75
C ASN A 264 13.90 -4.50 -17.80
N TYR A 265 13.24 -4.91 -16.73
CA TYR A 265 13.76 -5.86 -15.76
C TYR A 265 13.90 -7.27 -16.35
N SER A 266 14.91 -7.99 -15.88
CA SER A 266 15.07 -9.41 -16.16
C SER A 266 14.24 -10.29 -15.22
N THR A 267 14.14 -11.58 -15.55
CA THR A 267 13.57 -12.58 -14.65
C THR A 267 14.29 -12.65 -13.29
N ASP A 268 15.55 -12.23 -13.24
CA ASP A 268 16.34 -12.20 -11.99
C ASP A 268 15.77 -11.21 -10.98
N PHE A 269 15.13 -10.13 -11.44
CA PHE A 269 14.45 -9.20 -10.55
C PHE A 269 13.26 -9.87 -9.83
N PHE A 270 12.42 -10.60 -10.56
CA PHE A 270 11.32 -11.36 -9.97
C PHE A 270 11.85 -12.45 -9.02
N ASP A 271 12.90 -13.18 -9.42
CA ASP A 271 13.55 -14.17 -8.57
C ASP A 271 14.12 -13.54 -7.28
N SER A 272 14.67 -12.33 -7.37
CA SER A 272 15.13 -11.60 -6.17
C SER A 272 14.00 -11.29 -5.19
N LEU A 273 12.81 -10.91 -5.67
CA LEU A 273 11.63 -10.69 -4.83
C LEU A 273 11.14 -12.01 -4.21
N MET A 274 11.14 -13.11 -4.99
CA MET A 274 10.82 -14.45 -4.47
C MET A 274 11.76 -14.84 -3.33
N LYS A 275 13.06 -14.58 -3.46
CA LYS A 275 14.04 -14.83 -2.40
C LYS A 275 13.79 -13.93 -1.19
N THR A 276 13.56 -12.63 -1.42
CA THR A 276 13.42 -11.65 -0.34
C THR A 276 12.26 -11.93 0.59
N TYR A 277 11.09 -12.28 0.03
CA TYR A 277 9.85 -12.42 0.79
C TYR A 277 9.38 -13.87 0.95
N GLY A 278 9.53 -14.68 -0.09
CA GLY A 278 9.07 -16.07 -0.09
C GLY A 278 9.89 -16.96 0.82
N LEU A 279 11.19 -16.70 0.98
CA LEU A 279 12.04 -17.41 1.92
C LEU A 279 12.01 -16.73 3.28
N LYS A 280 11.90 -17.51 4.36
CA LYS A 280 11.76 -16.97 5.72
C LYS A 280 13.01 -16.25 6.25
N HIS A 281 14.18 -16.58 5.70
CA HIS A 281 15.45 -16.06 6.22
C HIS A 281 15.52 -16.19 7.74
N ASN A 282 15.50 -15.03 8.43
CA ASN A 282 15.52 -14.94 9.89
C ASN A 282 14.13 -14.71 10.51
N ASN A 283 13.07 -14.73 9.69
CA ASN A 283 11.69 -14.62 10.18
C ASN A 283 11.14 -16.01 10.55
N SER A 284 10.06 -16.07 11.31
CA SER A 284 9.34 -17.31 11.65
C SER A 284 8.67 -17.93 10.42
N PHE A 285 8.40 -17.12 9.40
CA PHE A 285 7.83 -17.55 8.10
C PHE A 285 8.32 -16.68 6.94
N GLY A 286 8.14 -17.18 5.71
CA GLY A 286 8.26 -16.41 4.47
C GLY A 286 6.91 -16.39 3.75
N GLN A 287 6.56 -15.26 3.15
CA GLN A 287 5.36 -15.15 2.32
C GLN A 287 5.52 -14.09 1.25
N ILE A 288 5.13 -14.43 0.03
CA ILE A 288 5.04 -13.50 -1.09
C ILE A 288 3.70 -13.69 -1.81
N THR A 289 3.06 -12.57 -2.15
CA THR A 289 1.88 -12.56 -3.03
C THR A 289 2.30 -12.10 -4.42
N VAL A 290 2.02 -12.92 -5.42
CA VAL A 290 2.31 -12.68 -6.84
C VAL A 290 1.05 -12.89 -7.66
N GLY A 291 1.04 -12.50 -8.92
CA GLY A 291 -0.11 -12.69 -9.79
C GLY A 291 -0.23 -11.57 -10.80
N LEU A 292 -1.38 -11.49 -11.46
CA LEU A 292 -1.63 -10.53 -12.53
C LEU A 292 -3.08 -10.05 -12.49
N GLU A 293 -3.30 -8.80 -12.88
CA GLU A 293 -4.65 -8.28 -13.16
C GLU A 293 -5.20 -8.89 -14.45
N GLY A 294 -6.37 -9.52 -14.36
CA GLY A 294 -7.01 -10.22 -15.48
C GLY A 294 -7.78 -9.32 -16.45
N ASP A 295 -7.50 -8.03 -16.51
CA ASP A 295 -8.14 -7.07 -17.42
C ASP A 295 -7.32 -6.78 -18.69
N PHE A 296 -6.06 -7.23 -18.73
CA PHE A 296 -5.16 -7.05 -19.87
C PHE A 296 -5.42 -8.06 -20.99
N ASN A 297 -4.95 -7.71 -22.19
CA ASN A 297 -4.97 -8.62 -23.32
C ASN A 297 -3.84 -9.67 -23.19
N PRO A 298 -4.11 -10.99 -23.39
CA PRO A 298 -3.10 -12.05 -23.23
C PRO A 298 -1.79 -11.80 -23.96
N LYS A 299 -1.82 -11.25 -25.19
CA LYS A 299 -0.57 -11.01 -25.96
C LYS A 299 0.37 -10.00 -25.29
N ASP A 300 -0.12 -9.18 -24.39
CA ASP A 300 0.68 -8.12 -23.79
C ASP A 300 1.48 -8.62 -22.59
N TYR A 301 1.05 -9.70 -21.92
CA TYR A 301 1.63 -10.19 -20.67
C TYR A 301 1.96 -11.68 -20.63
N GLU A 302 1.35 -12.52 -21.51
CA GLU A 302 1.38 -13.99 -21.37
C GLU A 302 2.80 -14.54 -21.25
N GLY A 303 3.75 -14.02 -22.02
CA GLY A 303 5.14 -14.45 -21.99
C GLY A 303 5.83 -14.21 -20.65
N GLU A 304 5.68 -13.04 -20.09
CA GLU A 304 6.27 -12.66 -18.79
C GLU A 304 5.59 -13.38 -17.64
N TYR A 305 4.26 -13.40 -17.62
CA TYR A 305 3.50 -14.12 -16.60
C TYR A 305 3.86 -15.61 -16.56
N LYS A 306 4.00 -16.22 -17.72
CA LYS A 306 4.47 -17.61 -17.83
C LYS A 306 5.86 -17.79 -17.20
N ASN A 307 6.79 -16.86 -17.45
CA ASN A 307 8.13 -16.91 -16.87
C ASN A 307 8.09 -16.76 -15.34
N GLN A 308 7.30 -15.84 -14.82
CA GLN A 308 7.11 -15.66 -13.37
C GLN A 308 6.55 -16.93 -12.72
N ILE A 309 5.48 -17.49 -13.29
CA ILE A 309 4.86 -18.72 -12.77
C ILE A 309 5.81 -19.92 -12.87
N GLN A 310 6.68 -19.98 -13.89
CA GLN A 310 7.72 -20.99 -13.97
C GLN A 310 8.78 -20.85 -12.86
N ILE A 311 9.16 -19.63 -12.50
CA ILE A 311 10.04 -19.39 -11.35
C ILE A 311 9.36 -19.87 -10.06
N VAL A 312 8.11 -19.51 -9.82
CA VAL A 312 7.32 -20.01 -8.68
C VAL A 312 7.35 -21.53 -8.66
N LYS A 313 7.05 -22.18 -9.81
CA LYS A 313 7.06 -23.63 -9.93
C LYS A 313 8.41 -24.25 -9.58
N GLN A 314 9.53 -23.64 -9.98
CA GLN A 314 10.87 -24.12 -9.62
C GLN A 314 11.13 -24.10 -8.11
N TYR A 315 10.64 -23.08 -7.39
CA TYR A 315 10.74 -23.04 -5.93
C TYR A 315 9.88 -24.13 -5.27
N VAL A 316 8.69 -24.34 -5.81
CA VAL A 316 7.77 -25.40 -5.34
C VAL A 316 8.37 -26.80 -5.59
N ASP A 317 8.90 -27.05 -6.79
CA ASP A 317 9.49 -28.35 -7.14
C ASP A 317 10.75 -28.69 -6.35
N LYS A 318 11.49 -27.67 -5.94
CA LYS A 318 12.64 -27.81 -5.03
C LYS A 318 12.22 -28.00 -3.57
N GLY A 319 10.93 -27.94 -3.26
CA GLY A 319 10.43 -28.00 -1.87
C GLY A 319 10.79 -26.79 -1.02
N LEU A 320 11.15 -25.65 -1.65
CA LEU A 320 11.58 -24.44 -0.93
C LEU A 320 10.40 -23.59 -0.49
N ILE A 321 9.26 -23.68 -1.17
CA ILE A 321 8.09 -22.85 -0.90
C ILE A 321 6.80 -23.64 -1.15
N GLN A 322 5.77 -23.38 -0.36
CA GLN A 322 4.45 -24.03 -0.49
C GLN A 322 3.50 -23.06 -1.22
N PRO A 323 2.91 -23.46 -2.35
CA PRO A 323 1.88 -22.70 -3.00
C PRO A 323 0.54 -22.94 -2.32
N VAL A 324 -0.14 -21.88 -1.89
CA VAL A 324 -1.42 -21.90 -1.19
C VAL A 324 -2.34 -20.78 -1.69
N THR A 325 -3.64 -20.94 -1.51
CA THR A 325 -4.61 -19.87 -1.77
C THR A 325 -4.59 -18.81 -0.65
N LEU A 326 -5.25 -17.67 -0.87
CA LEU A 326 -5.33 -16.62 0.15
C LEU A 326 -5.98 -17.12 1.44
N SER A 327 -7.10 -17.84 1.33
CA SER A 327 -7.81 -18.34 2.52
C SER A 327 -7.02 -19.43 3.24
N GLU A 328 -6.32 -20.32 2.53
CA GLU A 328 -5.47 -21.36 3.12
C GLU A 328 -4.29 -20.73 3.90
N PHE A 329 -3.62 -19.73 3.31
CA PHE A 329 -2.58 -19.01 4.04
C PHE A 329 -3.12 -18.31 5.28
N SER A 330 -4.26 -17.64 5.15
CA SER A 330 -4.89 -16.96 6.29
C SER A 330 -5.30 -17.94 7.41
N GLU A 331 -5.79 -19.11 7.07
CA GLU A 331 -6.15 -20.15 8.04
C GLU A 331 -4.90 -20.64 8.79
N TRP A 332 -3.82 -20.94 8.05
CA TRP A 332 -2.55 -21.30 8.65
C TRP A 332 -2.02 -20.19 9.57
N TYR A 333 -1.98 -18.94 9.11
CA TYR A 333 -1.45 -17.81 9.87
C TYR A 333 -2.20 -17.60 11.19
N ARG A 334 -3.54 -17.59 11.16
CA ARG A 334 -4.39 -17.40 12.33
C ARG A 334 -4.38 -18.61 13.29
N SER A 335 -4.11 -19.80 12.80
CA SER A 335 -3.94 -20.99 13.65
C SER A 335 -2.57 -21.05 14.31
N THR A 336 -1.57 -20.40 13.72
CA THR A 336 -0.19 -20.41 14.20
C THR A 336 0.09 -19.24 15.13
N TYR A 337 -0.42 -18.04 14.79
CA TYR A 337 -0.16 -16.82 15.53
C TYR A 337 -1.45 -16.22 16.10
N THR A 338 -1.41 -15.81 17.35
CA THR A 338 -2.53 -15.14 18.03
C THR A 338 -2.57 -13.64 17.75
N ILE A 339 -1.45 -13.06 17.38
CA ILE A 339 -1.24 -11.64 17.03
C ILE A 339 -0.30 -11.57 15.82
N THR A 340 -0.20 -10.40 15.20
CA THR A 340 0.72 -10.17 14.08
C THR A 340 2.17 -10.43 14.48
N GLU A 341 2.84 -11.29 13.71
CA GLU A 341 4.22 -11.70 13.94
C GLU A 341 5.20 -10.62 13.47
N PRO A 342 6.24 -10.29 14.25
CA PRO A 342 7.27 -9.36 13.82
C PRO A 342 8.07 -9.88 12.61
N THR A 343 8.48 -8.98 11.73
CA THR A 343 9.24 -9.36 10.53
C THR A 343 10.39 -8.41 10.23
N LEU A 344 11.46 -8.97 9.65
CA LEU A 344 12.63 -8.24 9.16
C LEU A 344 12.82 -8.53 7.66
N VAL A 345 12.81 -7.48 6.85
CA VAL A 345 13.09 -7.54 5.40
C VAL A 345 14.40 -6.82 5.12
N GLN A 346 15.21 -7.37 4.23
CA GLN A 346 16.50 -6.79 3.88
C GLN A 346 16.70 -6.86 2.37
N SER A 347 17.26 -5.79 1.78
CA SER A 347 17.84 -5.85 0.43
C SER A 347 19.10 -6.70 0.42
N ASP A 348 19.68 -6.97 -0.76
CA ASP A 348 20.92 -7.73 -0.86
C ASP A 348 22.05 -7.06 -0.07
N LYS A 349 22.82 -7.86 0.66
CA LYS A 349 23.99 -7.38 1.42
C LYS A 349 25.14 -6.90 0.53
N ALA A 350 25.14 -7.30 -0.74
CA ALA A 350 26.12 -6.87 -1.72
C ALA A 350 25.84 -5.47 -2.28
N ASP A 351 24.63 -4.95 -2.09
CA ASP A 351 24.27 -3.61 -2.55
C ASP A 351 25.07 -2.52 -1.84
N GLU A 352 25.47 -1.49 -2.57
CA GLU A 352 26.11 -0.30 -2.00
C GLU A 352 25.21 0.38 -0.96
N ILE A 353 23.93 0.51 -1.29
CA ILE A 353 22.91 1.00 -0.37
C ILE A 353 22.00 -0.15 0.01
N GLN A 354 21.97 -0.47 1.29
CA GLN A 354 21.17 -1.56 1.85
C GLN A 354 19.98 -1.00 2.61
N SER A 355 18.81 -1.57 2.34
CA SER A 355 17.57 -1.24 3.03
C SER A 355 17.18 -2.35 4.00
N LEU A 356 16.84 -1.98 5.23
CA LEU A 356 16.38 -2.89 6.25
C LEU A 356 15.04 -2.38 6.80
N TRP A 357 14.01 -3.21 6.70
CA TRP A 357 12.69 -2.96 7.26
C TRP A 357 12.46 -3.88 8.44
N TYR A 358 12.24 -3.32 9.62
CA TYR A 358 11.70 -4.06 10.74
C TYR A 358 10.29 -3.56 11.06
N GLN A 359 9.41 -4.48 11.39
CA GLN A 359 8.05 -4.15 11.78
C GLN A 359 7.49 -5.17 12.76
N SER A 360 6.59 -4.67 13.59
CA SER A 360 5.91 -5.42 14.65
C SER A 360 4.49 -4.90 14.80
N LEU A 361 3.79 -5.37 15.81
CA LEU A 361 2.47 -4.83 16.17
C LEU A 361 2.54 -3.39 16.75
N ARG A 362 3.73 -2.85 17.07
CA ARG A 362 3.91 -1.55 17.71
C ARG A 362 4.50 -0.48 16.81
N TYR A 363 5.30 -0.86 15.81
CA TYR A 363 5.96 0.09 14.93
C TYR A 363 6.49 -0.57 13.65
N ARG A 364 6.74 0.27 12.66
CA ARG A 364 7.60 -0.06 11.53
C ARG A 364 8.75 0.93 11.44
N ILE A 365 9.91 0.45 11.02
CA ILE A 365 11.09 1.28 10.82
C ILE A 365 11.84 0.84 9.57
N ASN A 366 12.29 1.81 8.77
CA ASN A 366 13.20 1.57 7.66
C ASN A 366 14.54 2.24 7.90
N ILE A 367 15.59 1.46 7.72
CA ILE A 367 16.97 1.91 7.85
C ILE A 367 17.69 1.73 6.53
N LEU A 368 18.33 2.78 6.05
CA LEU A 368 19.30 2.73 4.98
C LEU A 368 20.70 2.68 5.54
N TYR A 369 21.52 1.80 4.99
CA TYR A 369 22.94 1.76 5.23
C TYR A 369 23.70 1.91 3.91
N ASN A 370 24.52 2.96 3.78
CA ASN A 370 25.40 3.15 2.64
C ASN A 370 26.81 2.62 3.02
N SER A 371 27.26 1.56 2.32
CA SER A 371 28.53 0.89 2.61
C SER A 371 29.76 1.72 2.21
N THR A 372 29.63 2.63 1.22
CA THR A 372 30.72 3.47 0.74
C THR A 372 31.11 4.54 1.77
N ASN A 373 30.13 5.24 2.32
CA ASN A 373 30.38 6.29 3.33
C ASN A 373 30.08 5.86 4.76
N GLN A 374 29.65 4.61 4.96
CA GLN A 374 29.33 3.99 6.26
C GLN A 374 28.24 4.74 7.03
N LYS A 375 27.37 5.45 6.33
CA LYS A 375 26.28 6.22 6.91
C LYS A 375 25.05 5.34 7.12
N THR A 376 24.47 5.43 8.32
CA THR A 376 23.19 4.80 8.66
C THR A 376 22.12 5.87 8.79
N THR A 377 20.97 5.68 8.14
CA THR A 377 19.90 6.67 8.13
C THR A 377 18.55 5.97 8.37
N ILE A 378 17.79 6.42 9.35
CA ILE A 378 16.39 6.05 9.52
C ILE A 378 15.58 6.99 8.63
N ARG A 379 14.88 6.45 7.62
CA ARG A 379 14.08 7.22 6.66
C ARG A 379 12.57 7.04 6.80
N ASP A 380 12.13 6.03 7.54
CA ASP A 380 10.73 5.82 7.90
C ASP A 380 10.66 5.30 9.34
N LEU A 381 9.83 5.91 10.16
CA LEU A 381 9.50 5.45 11.50
C LEU A 381 8.03 5.78 11.78
N ARG A 382 7.21 4.75 11.88
CA ARG A 382 5.79 4.87 12.21
C ARG A 382 5.46 4.05 13.44
N THR A 383 4.47 4.51 14.19
CA THR A 383 4.03 3.84 15.42
C THR A 383 2.54 3.52 15.35
N TYR A 384 2.18 2.37 15.92
CA TYR A 384 0.81 1.87 15.97
C TYR A 384 0.24 2.02 17.38
N HIS A 385 -1.03 2.39 17.49
CA HIS A 385 -1.70 2.72 18.75
C HIS A 385 -3.12 2.13 18.79
N SER A 386 -3.54 1.65 19.95
CA SER A 386 -4.82 0.94 20.11
C SER A 386 -6.06 1.83 19.87
N ASP A 387 -5.93 3.12 20.11
CA ASP A 387 -6.99 4.11 19.98
C ASP A 387 -6.97 4.90 18.66
N LEU A 388 -6.11 4.50 17.72
CA LEU A 388 -6.09 5.06 16.38
C LEU A 388 -7.29 4.55 15.60
N ILE A 389 -8.08 5.48 15.10
CA ILE A 389 -9.25 5.19 14.25
C ILE A 389 -8.95 5.78 12.87
N GLU A 390 -9.12 4.98 11.83
CA GLU A 390 -8.92 5.48 10.47
C GLU A 390 -9.96 6.55 10.11
N PRO A 391 -9.62 7.51 9.26
CA PRO A 391 -10.51 8.63 8.93
C PRO A 391 -11.86 8.18 8.37
N TYR A 392 -11.87 7.07 7.65
CA TYR A 392 -13.03 6.57 6.91
C TYR A 392 -13.92 5.61 7.69
N TYR A 393 -13.59 5.33 8.94
CA TYR A 393 -14.39 4.43 9.77
C TYR A 393 -15.84 4.92 9.93
N SER A 394 -16.02 6.18 10.29
CA SER A 394 -17.33 6.78 10.56
C SER A 394 -17.83 7.76 9.50
N SER A 395 -16.97 8.21 8.61
CA SER A 395 -17.30 9.23 7.61
C SER A 395 -16.74 8.81 6.24
N PRO A 396 -17.47 9.02 5.14
CA PRO A 396 -16.95 8.67 3.82
C PRO A 396 -15.76 9.55 3.44
N ASN A 397 -14.85 8.97 2.67
CA ASN A 397 -13.84 9.71 1.95
C ASN A 397 -14.51 10.56 0.88
N THR A 398 -14.32 11.87 0.91
CA THR A 398 -14.85 12.81 -0.09
C THR A 398 -13.77 13.28 -1.07
N TYR A 399 -12.55 12.76 -0.95
CA TYR A 399 -11.39 13.16 -1.74
C TYR A 399 -10.96 12.08 -2.71
N GLN A 400 -10.31 12.50 -3.78
CA GLN A 400 -9.80 11.59 -4.81
C GLN A 400 -8.66 10.69 -4.30
N LYS A 401 -8.00 11.08 -3.22
CA LYS A 401 -6.87 10.38 -2.60
C LYS A 401 -7.24 9.79 -1.26
N LEU A 402 -6.52 8.78 -0.84
CA LEU A 402 -6.62 8.22 0.51
C LEU A 402 -5.69 8.96 1.46
N THR A 403 -6.08 8.95 2.71
CA THR A 403 -5.20 9.31 3.83
C THR A 403 -5.16 8.15 4.81
N ILE A 404 -4.03 7.48 4.88
CA ILE A 404 -3.78 6.43 5.86
C ILE A 404 -3.04 7.08 7.02
N ASN A 405 -3.78 7.53 8.03
CA ASN A 405 -3.30 8.35 9.15
C ASN A 405 -2.47 7.59 10.19
N VAL A 406 -1.58 6.70 9.77
CA VAL A 406 -0.62 6.07 10.69
C VAL A 406 0.47 7.08 11.06
N PRO A 407 0.65 7.40 12.36
CA PRO A 407 1.60 8.42 12.78
C PRO A 407 3.04 8.13 12.38
N SER A 408 3.72 9.09 11.77
CA SER A 408 5.13 9.02 11.39
C SER A 408 5.98 10.02 12.16
N TYR A 409 7.16 9.57 12.59
CA TYR A 409 8.22 10.40 13.17
C TYR A 409 9.27 10.78 12.13
N PHE A 410 9.48 9.91 11.16
CA PHE A 410 10.30 10.15 9.96
C PHE A 410 9.57 9.59 8.76
N ASP A 411 9.55 10.34 7.69
CA ASP A 411 8.91 9.97 6.43
C ASP A 411 9.64 10.65 5.25
N ALA A 412 10.73 10.02 4.83
CA ALA A 412 11.54 10.53 3.72
C ALA A 412 10.81 10.51 2.37
N MET A 413 9.66 9.82 2.29
CA MET A 413 8.83 9.83 1.09
C MET A 413 8.10 11.16 0.95
N SER A 414 7.45 11.61 2.03
CA SER A 414 6.77 12.90 2.07
C SER A 414 7.75 14.08 2.07
N ASN A 415 8.92 13.92 2.66
CA ASN A 415 9.99 14.92 2.69
C ASN A 415 11.36 14.23 2.75
N LYS A 416 12.16 14.32 1.69
CA LYS A 416 13.48 13.67 1.59
C LYS A 416 14.45 14.03 2.73
N ASP A 417 14.27 15.18 3.36
CA ASP A 417 15.11 15.64 4.47
C ASP A 417 14.59 15.17 5.85
N ASP A 418 13.39 14.54 5.88
CA ASP A 418 12.81 14.03 7.11
C ASP A 418 13.40 12.66 7.48
N VAL A 419 14.66 12.69 7.87
CA VAL A 419 15.48 11.52 8.17
C VAL A 419 16.29 11.70 9.46
N TRP A 420 16.65 10.59 10.09
CA TRP A 420 17.53 10.58 11.22
C TRP A 420 18.84 9.85 10.93
N SER A 421 19.95 10.59 10.86
CA SER A 421 21.27 10.06 10.58
C SER A 421 21.97 9.59 11.87
N LEU A 422 22.63 8.44 11.80
CA LEU A 422 23.37 7.79 12.88
C LEU A 422 24.80 7.51 12.44
N GLU A 423 25.77 7.79 13.29
CA GLU A 423 27.21 7.61 13.05
C GLU A 423 27.72 6.28 13.63
N LEU A 424 27.16 5.16 13.16
CA LEU A 424 27.43 3.82 13.69
C LEU A 424 28.66 3.12 13.06
N GLY A 425 29.17 3.65 11.95
CA GLY A 425 30.27 3.03 11.20
C GLY A 425 29.81 1.81 10.40
N LYS A 426 30.73 0.92 10.05
CA LYS A 426 30.49 -0.24 9.22
C LYS A 426 29.64 -1.29 9.95
N ILE A 427 28.72 -1.94 9.21
CA ILE A 427 28.03 -3.14 9.73
C ILE A 427 29.03 -4.27 9.87
N THR A 428 29.09 -4.86 11.04
CA THR A 428 29.99 -5.97 11.37
C THR A 428 29.27 -7.31 11.42
N ASP A 429 28.00 -7.31 11.89
CA ASP A 429 27.21 -8.53 12.00
C ASP A 429 25.70 -8.24 12.01
N ARG A 430 24.90 -9.28 11.79
CA ARG A 430 23.44 -9.29 11.88
C ARG A 430 23.02 -10.58 12.56
N VAL A 431 22.45 -10.46 13.74
CA VAL A 431 22.10 -11.58 14.61
C VAL A 431 20.61 -11.53 14.91
N ASN A 432 19.96 -12.68 14.90
CA ASN A 432 18.60 -12.85 15.41
C ASN A 432 18.66 -13.77 16.62
N GLU A 433 18.27 -13.25 17.78
CA GLU A 433 18.27 -13.98 19.04
C GLU A 433 17.00 -13.65 19.82
N ASN A 434 16.28 -14.68 20.27
CA ASN A 434 15.14 -14.53 21.18
C ASN A 434 14.11 -13.48 20.72
N GLU A 435 13.62 -13.58 19.49
CA GLU A 435 12.66 -12.65 18.87
C GLU A 435 13.23 -11.23 18.63
N LYS A 436 14.52 -11.01 18.83
CA LYS A 436 15.19 -9.74 18.59
C LYS A 436 16.05 -9.82 17.34
N ALA A 437 15.93 -8.81 16.51
CA ALA A 437 16.87 -8.61 15.41
C ALA A 437 17.92 -7.56 15.82
N ILE A 438 19.19 -7.89 15.68
CA ILE A 438 20.29 -7.03 16.08
C ILE A 438 21.20 -6.77 14.88
N ILE A 439 21.45 -5.51 14.59
CA ILE A 439 22.45 -5.08 13.62
C ILE A 439 23.64 -4.53 14.41
N GLN A 440 24.76 -5.20 14.29
CA GLN A 440 26.02 -4.79 14.92
C GLN A 440 26.81 -3.87 13.99
N PHE A 441 27.35 -2.82 14.52
CA PHE A 441 28.21 -1.87 13.83
C PHE A 441 29.53 -1.70 14.59
N GLU A 442 30.53 -1.10 13.97
CA GLU A 442 31.83 -0.83 14.63
C GLU A 442 31.69 0.07 15.87
N LYS A 443 30.73 1.01 15.86
CA LYS A 443 30.57 2.00 16.92
C LYS A 443 29.27 1.83 17.72
N GLY A 444 28.62 0.69 17.62
CA GLY A 444 27.38 0.42 18.34
C GLY A 444 26.51 -0.65 17.70
N SER A 445 25.23 -0.65 18.06
CA SER A 445 24.24 -1.58 17.48
C SER A 445 22.85 -0.97 17.46
N ILE A 446 21.99 -1.53 16.60
CA ILE A 446 20.55 -1.29 16.66
C ILE A 446 19.89 -2.63 16.96
N THR A 447 19.13 -2.67 18.05
CA THR A 447 18.35 -3.84 18.46
C THR A 447 16.88 -3.57 18.27
N PHE A 448 16.20 -4.42 17.53
CA PHE A 448 14.76 -4.40 17.34
C PHE A 448 14.12 -5.47 18.23
N ASP A 449 13.07 -5.07 18.93
CA ASP A 449 12.24 -5.90 19.80
C ASP A 449 10.77 -5.66 19.38
N PRO A 450 9.85 -6.60 19.55
CA PRO A 450 8.45 -6.37 19.16
C PRO A 450 7.79 -5.13 19.76
N ASN A 451 8.26 -4.67 20.93
CA ASN A 451 7.68 -3.54 21.64
C ASN A 451 8.49 -2.25 21.56
N SER A 452 9.77 -2.33 21.16
CA SER A 452 10.69 -1.18 21.18
C SER A 452 11.88 -1.40 20.26
N PHE A 453 12.62 -0.35 19.98
CA PHE A 453 13.96 -0.49 19.43
C PHE A 453 14.98 0.32 20.22
N THR A 454 16.21 -0.18 20.25
CA THR A 454 17.31 0.40 21.03
C THR A 454 18.49 0.69 20.12
N ILE A 455 19.00 1.91 20.18
CA ILE A 455 20.26 2.32 19.54
C ILE A 455 21.32 2.34 20.64
N ASN A 456 22.29 1.42 20.58
CA ASN A 456 23.44 1.37 21.45
C ASN A 456 24.59 2.14 20.81
N GLN A 457 24.74 3.39 21.16
CA GLN A 457 25.79 4.28 20.67
C GLN A 457 26.07 5.36 21.71
N LYS A 458 27.37 5.66 21.93
CA LYS A 458 27.75 6.76 22.81
C LYS A 458 27.31 8.11 22.20
N SER A 459 26.57 8.89 22.98
CA SER A 459 26.17 10.27 22.62
C SER A 459 25.29 10.39 21.37
N VAL A 460 24.22 9.57 21.29
CA VAL A 460 23.22 9.70 20.22
C VAL A 460 22.50 11.05 20.31
N GLN A 461 22.50 11.81 19.23
CA GLN A 461 21.66 13.00 19.11
C GLN A 461 20.20 12.58 18.91
N ILE A 462 19.34 12.91 19.86
CA ILE A 462 17.92 12.58 19.80
C ILE A 462 17.20 13.70 19.06
N PRO A 463 16.51 13.42 17.94
CA PRO A 463 15.70 14.41 17.25
C PRO A 463 14.63 15.04 18.14
N GLN A 464 14.35 16.31 17.93
CA GLN A 464 13.43 17.08 18.78
C GLN A 464 12.00 16.50 18.73
N ILE A 465 11.60 15.98 17.58
CA ILE A 465 10.28 15.34 17.39
C ILE A 465 10.10 14.14 18.35
N LEU A 466 11.13 13.32 18.56
CA LEU A 466 11.07 12.19 19.48
C LEU A 466 11.06 12.66 20.96
N LYS A 467 11.82 13.72 21.27
CA LYS A 467 11.85 14.28 22.63
C LYS A 467 10.51 14.89 23.06
N ASN A 468 9.82 15.51 22.12
CA ASN A 468 8.56 16.22 22.37
C ASN A 468 7.33 15.31 22.35
N SER A 469 7.45 14.10 21.80
CA SER A 469 6.34 13.18 21.67
C SER A 469 5.79 12.71 23.02
N GLN A 470 4.47 12.67 23.12
CA GLN A 470 3.75 12.09 24.25
C GLN A 470 3.29 10.65 24.00
N SER A 471 3.35 10.20 22.74
CA SER A 471 2.91 8.86 22.30
C SER A 471 4.02 7.82 22.30
N ILE A 472 5.26 8.22 22.55
CA ILE A 472 6.39 7.33 22.76
C ILE A 472 7.04 7.60 24.11
N THR A 473 7.79 6.62 24.61
CA THR A 473 8.72 6.78 25.72
C THR A 473 10.14 6.73 25.16
N VAL A 474 10.92 7.76 25.46
CA VAL A 474 12.34 7.83 25.12
C VAL A 474 13.14 7.65 26.40
N THR A 475 13.84 6.52 26.51
CA THR A 475 14.71 6.22 27.66
C THR A 475 16.16 6.29 27.22
N THR A 476 16.95 7.05 27.97
CA THR A 476 18.38 7.21 27.70
C THR A 476 19.21 6.64 28.84
N SER A 477 20.31 5.96 28.50
CA SER A 477 21.38 5.61 29.41
C SER A 477 22.71 6.16 28.86
N ASN A 478 23.82 5.95 29.55
CA ASN A 478 25.12 6.49 29.12
C ASN A 478 25.51 6.11 27.68
N ASN A 479 25.05 4.95 27.20
CA ASN A 479 25.47 4.40 25.91
C ASN A 479 24.28 3.84 25.10
N SER A 480 23.03 4.08 25.51
CA SER A 480 21.88 3.57 24.78
C SER A 480 20.70 4.53 24.78
N LEU A 481 19.92 4.46 23.72
CA LEU A 481 18.67 5.16 23.52
C LEU A 481 17.61 4.12 23.14
N THR A 482 16.58 3.96 23.96
CA THR A 482 15.45 3.09 23.69
C THR A 482 14.21 3.90 23.40
N ILE A 483 13.52 3.55 22.32
CA ILE A 483 12.25 4.15 21.90
C ILE A 483 11.17 3.09 22.00
N THR A 484 10.16 3.37 22.80
CA THR A 484 9.04 2.47 23.08
C THR A 484 7.72 3.19 22.76
N PRO A 485 6.95 2.77 21.72
CA PRO A 485 5.61 3.27 21.49
C PRO A 485 4.68 2.96 22.66
N LYS A 486 3.83 3.92 23.04
CA LYS A 486 2.79 3.73 24.05
C LYS A 486 1.54 3.12 23.42
N ASP A 487 0.65 2.57 24.24
CA ASP A 487 -0.59 1.98 23.76
C ASP A 487 -1.53 2.97 23.11
N ARG A 488 -1.52 4.21 23.60
CA ARG A 488 -2.44 5.26 23.14
C ARG A 488 -1.72 6.41 22.46
N TRP A 489 -2.34 6.87 21.38
CA TRP A 489 -1.96 8.09 20.71
C TRP A 489 -2.35 9.32 21.53
N ARG A 490 -1.49 10.35 21.55
CA ARG A 490 -1.75 11.60 22.24
C ARG A 490 -1.88 12.74 21.23
N ASN A 491 -3.05 13.34 21.14
CA ASN A 491 -3.38 14.41 20.18
C ASN A 491 -2.48 15.66 20.24
N LYS A 492 -1.56 15.74 21.19
CA LYS A 492 -0.61 16.85 21.30
C LYS A 492 0.72 16.57 20.63
N ASP A 493 0.93 15.38 20.11
CA ASP A 493 2.13 15.08 19.36
C ASP A 493 2.06 15.81 18.01
N THR A 494 3.02 16.68 17.77
CA THR A 494 3.27 17.30 16.47
C THR A 494 3.96 16.31 15.54
N VAL A 495 3.45 15.10 15.49
CA VAL A 495 3.93 14.09 14.57
C VAL A 495 3.30 14.40 13.23
N TYR A 496 4.12 14.53 12.24
CA TYR A 496 3.66 14.57 10.86
C TYR A 496 2.99 13.24 10.59
N TYR A 497 1.69 13.27 10.45
CA TYR A 497 1.08 12.23 9.69
C TYR A 497 1.70 12.31 8.30
N ALA A 498 1.96 11.20 7.63
CA ALA A 498 2.04 11.20 6.18
C ALA A 498 0.66 11.61 5.66
N LEU A 499 0.36 12.82 5.93
CA LEU A 499 -0.89 13.42 5.62
C LEU A 499 -0.62 14.27 4.42
N SER A 500 -1.27 13.90 3.39
CA SER A 500 -1.91 14.94 2.65
C SER A 500 -2.58 15.87 3.68
N GLU A 501 -2.45 17.17 3.54
CA GLU A 501 -3.08 18.23 4.38
C GLU A 501 -4.58 18.01 4.62
N VAL A 502 -5.21 17.08 3.91
CA VAL A 502 -6.59 16.66 3.94
C VAL A 502 -7.09 16.31 5.35
N THR A 503 -6.30 15.62 6.18
CA THR A 503 -6.78 15.25 7.52
C THR A 503 -6.72 16.40 8.51
N LEU A 504 -5.75 17.28 8.42
CA LEU A 504 -5.73 18.53 9.16
C LEU A 504 -6.95 19.37 8.78
N HIS A 505 -7.30 19.42 7.50
CA HIS A 505 -8.49 20.12 7.02
C HIS A 505 -9.81 19.46 7.45
N GLU A 506 -9.91 18.15 7.53
CA GLU A 506 -11.11 17.51 8.06
C GLU A 506 -11.31 17.78 9.55
N LEU A 507 -10.24 17.73 10.33
CA LEU A 507 -10.28 18.10 11.74
C LEU A 507 -10.61 19.58 11.92
N GLU A 508 -10.02 20.46 11.13
CA GLU A 508 -10.32 21.89 11.11
C GLU A 508 -11.75 22.16 10.60
N ARG A 509 -12.21 21.44 9.58
CA ARG A 509 -13.57 21.52 9.05
C ARG A 509 -14.63 21.08 10.07
N LYS A 510 -14.38 20.00 10.83
CA LYS A 510 -15.26 19.58 11.94
C LYS A 510 -15.24 20.61 13.05
N ARG A 511 -14.07 21.11 13.41
CA ARG A 511 -13.91 22.17 14.42
C ARG A 511 -14.58 23.46 14.00
N THR A 512 -14.42 23.86 12.74
CA THR A 512 -15.06 25.05 12.16
C THR A 512 -16.58 24.90 12.10
N LYS A 513 -17.12 23.73 11.73
CA LYS A 513 -18.56 23.45 11.77
C LYS A 513 -19.11 23.54 13.18
N VAL A 514 -18.42 22.99 14.18
CA VAL A 514 -18.82 23.08 15.59
C VAL A 514 -18.78 24.53 16.06
N ILE A 515 -17.75 25.28 15.77
CA ILE A 515 -17.62 26.70 16.09
C ILE A 515 -18.74 27.53 15.44
N LEU A 516 -19.04 27.25 14.17
CA LEU A 516 -20.12 27.92 13.42
C LEU A 516 -21.50 27.63 14.05
N ILE A 517 -21.78 26.36 14.38
CA ILE A 517 -23.04 25.94 15.00
C ILE A 517 -23.17 26.58 16.38
N VAL A 518 -22.14 26.56 17.22
CA VAL A 518 -22.12 27.21 18.53
C VAL A 518 -22.31 28.72 18.40
N GLY A 519 -21.63 29.33 17.41
CA GLY A 519 -21.79 30.76 17.12
C GLY A 519 -23.20 31.13 16.68
N ILE A 520 -23.83 30.33 15.83
CA ILE A 520 -25.23 30.54 15.42
C ILE A 520 -26.19 30.38 16.61
N LEU A 521 -25.98 29.36 17.45
CA LEU A 521 -26.80 29.15 18.64
C LEU A 521 -26.69 30.32 19.65
N LEU A 522 -25.47 30.83 19.85
CA LEU A 522 -25.24 32.01 20.70
C LEU A 522 -25.88 33.27 20.11
N LEU A 523 -25.85 33.44 18.79
CA LEU A 523 -26.52 34.52 18.08
C LEU A 523 -28.05 34.44 18.23
N LEU A 524 -28.62 33.25 18.03
CA LEU A 524 -30.07 33.03 18.19
C LEU A 524 -30.50 33.27 19.63
N PHE A 525 -29.70 32.82 20.61
CA PHE A 525 -29.96 33.05 22.03
C PHE A 525 -29.87 34.55 22.39
N GLY A 526 -28.89 35.25 21.84
CA GLY A 526 -28.73 36.70 21.99
C GLY A 526 -29.88 37.48 21.38
N LEU A 527 -30.33 37.11 20.17
CA LEU A 527 -31.52 37.69 19.52
C LEU A 527 -32.80 37.44 20.33
N PHE A 528 -32.99 36.21 20.83
CA PHE A 528 -34.13 35.86 21.68
C PHE A 528 -34.19 36.71 22.97
N ARG A 529 -33.04 36.91 23.62
CA ARG A 529 -32.90 37.77 24.81
C ARG A 529 -33.17 39.24 24.51
N LEU A 530 -32.76 39.75 23.36
CA LEU A 530 -32.96 41.14 22.93
C LEU A 530 -34.39 41.45 22.54
N VAL A 531 -35.08 40.52 21.90
CA VAL A 531 -36.50 40.66 21.54
C VAL A 531 -37.36 40.78 22.82
N LYS A 532 -36.99 40.04 23.89
CA LYS A 532 -37.70 40.07 25.20
C LYS A 532 -37.25 41.19 26.14
N SER A 533 -36.33 42.05 25.76
CA SER A 533 -35.73 43.06 26.62
C SER A 533 -36.28 44.45 26.28
N ASP A 534 -36.67 45.23 27.31
CA ASP A 534 -37.07 46.65 27.23
C ASP A 534 -35.88 47.62 27.07
N ARG A 535 -34.71 47.13 26.65
CA ARG A 535 -33.49 47.94 26.48
C ARG A 535 -33.58 48.93 25.33
N ALA A 536 -32.86 50.05 25.49
CA ALA A 536 -32.84 51.15 24.57
C ALA A 536 -32.46 50.74 23.10
N LYS A 537 -33.05 51.44 22.14
CA LYS A 537 -32.87 51.15 20.67
C LYS A 537 -31.40 51.08 20.23
N ARG A 538 -30.50 51.86 20.87
CA ARG A 538 -29.07 51.85 20.60
C ARG A 538 -28.39 50.52 20.91
N THR A 539 -28.78 49.80 21.97
CA THR A 539 -28.22 48.49 22.35
C THR A 539 -28.65 47.40 21.35
N LYS A 540 -29.89 47.51 20.83
CA LYS A 540 -30.40 46.57 19.80
C LYS A 540 -29.67 46.76 18.48
N ILE A 541 -29.38 47.99 18.07
CA ILE A 541 -28.60 48.30 16.84
C ILE A 541 -27.16 47.84 16.99
N GLY A 542 -26.50 48.13 18.14
CA GLY A 542 -25.11 47.69 18.38
C GLY A 542 -24.95 46.16 18.31
N PHE A 543 -25.92 45.42 18.87
CA PHE A 543 -25.89 43.95 18.77
C PHE A 543 -26.17 43.46 17.36
N PHE A 544 -27.06 44.09 16.61
CA PHE A 544 -27.29 43.74 15.20
C PHE A 544 -26.02 43.94 14.36
N CYS A 545 -25.33 45.07 14.54
CA CYS A 545 -24.05 45.34 13.87
C CYS A 545 -22.97 44.30 14.25
N PHE A 546 -22.89 43.91 15.52
CA PHE A 546 -22.00 42.84 15.98
C PHE A 546 -22.32 41.50 15.29
N CYS A 547 -23.59 41.13 15.17
CA CYS A 547 -24.02 39.92 14.49
C CYS A 547 -23.63 39.93 13.00
N VAL A 548 -23.82 41.04 12.31
CA VAL A 548 -23.46 41.21 10.89
C VAL A 548 -21.92 41.09 10.70
N LEU A 549 -21.15 41.76 11.57
CA LEU A 549 -19.70 41.66 11.54
C LEU A 549 -19.18 40.27 11.86
N PHE A 550 -19.81 39.57 12.81
CA PHE A 550 -19.47 38.18 13.15
C PHE A 550 -19.78 37.23 12.00
N ILE A 551 -20.95 37.36 11.34
CA ILE A 551 -21.32 36.55 10.19
C ILE A 551 -20.36 36.83 9.02
N ALA A 552 -20.04 38.09 8.75
CA ALA A 552 -19.13 38.48 7.72
C ALA A 552 -17.69 37.96 8.00
N GLY A 553 -17.22 38.02 9.23
CA GLY A 553 -15.95 37.49 9.69
C GLY A 553 -15.89 35.95 9.59
N ALA A 554 -16.93 35.27 10.06
CA ALA A 554 -17.06 33.83 9.99
C ALA A 554 -17.17 33.33 8.52
N SER A 555 -17.91 34.04 7.68
CA SER A 555 -18.03 33.75 6.25
C SER A 555 -16.70 33.99 5.50
N SER A 556 -15.98 35.06 5.84
CA SER A 556 -14.67 35.37 5.28
C SER A 556 -13.62 34.37 5.73
N TYR A 557 -13.66 33.95 6.99
CA TYR A 557 -12.80 32.89 7.52
C TYR A 557 -13.12 31.55 6.84
N TRP A 558 -14.39 31.19 6.73
CA TRP A 558 -14.85 29.99 6.04
C TRP A 558 -14.46 30.01 4.57
N TYR A 559 -14.64 31.11 3.87
CA TYR A 559 -14.26 31.27 2.46
C TYR A 559 -12.74 31.13 2.28
N ARG A 560 -11.94 31.78 3.13
CA ARG A 560 -10.47 31.66 3.09
C ARG A 560 -9.99 30.24 3.36
N HIS A 561 -10.61 29.52 4.28
CA HIS A 561 -10.22 28.15 4.62
C HIS A 561 -10.82 27.08 3.68
N HIS A 562 -11.89 27.38 2.97
CA HIS A 562 -12.47 26.44 2.00
C HIS A 562 -11.96 26.59 0.57
N VAL A 563 -11.41 27.74 0.25
CA VAL A 563 -10.87 28.02 -1.10
C VAL A 563 -9.38 27.65 -1.21
N ILE A 564 -8.70 27.32 -0.11
CA ILE A 564 -7.27 26.96 -0.07
C ILE A 564 -7.15 25.51 0.46
N THR A 565 -7.83 24.57 -0.16
CA THR A 565 -7.82 23.18 0.29
C THR A 565 -7.24 22.24 -0.73
N TYR A 566 -6.04 22.53 -1.21
CA TYR A 566 -5.35 21.56 -2.03
C TYR A 566 -3.91 21.45 -1.57
N SER A 567 -3.52 20.21 -1.29
CA SER A 567 -2.18 19.87 -0.88
C SER A 567 -1.20 20.08 -2.03
N VAL A 568 -0.53 21.19 -1.99
CA VAL A 568 0.73 21.34 -2.67
C VAL A 568 1.76 20.69 -1.75
N SER A 569 2.48 19.68 -2.21
CA SER A 569 3.54 19.06 -1.41
C SER A 569 4.61 20.09 -1.05
N GLN A 570 5.35 19.86 0.04
CA GLN A 570 6.43 20.78 0.42
C GLN A 570 7.44 20.94 -0.72
N SER A 571 7.72 19.89 -1.46
CA SER A 571 8.62 19.95 -2.63
C SER A 571 8.08 20.78 -3.78
N GLU A 572 6.76 20.82 -3.98
CA GLU A 572 6.11 21.75 -4.91
C GLU A 572 6.16 23.19 -4.40
N ILE A 573 5.95 23.40 -3.10
CA ILE A 573 6.11 24.70 -2.45
C ILE A 573 7.52 25.23 -2.65
N ASP A 574 8.53 24.38 -2.58
CA ASP A 574 9.92 24.78 -2.80
C ASP A 574 10.18 25.20 -4.26
N ILE A 575 9.61 24.49 -5.23
CA ILE A 575 9.64 24.92 -6.65
C ILE A 575 8.92 26.25 -6.83
N LEU A 576 7.75 26.42 -6.23
CA LEU A 576 6.96 27.64 -6.33
C LEU A 576 7.66 28.83 -5.64
N ASN A 577 8.37 28.59 -4.54
CA ASN A 577 9.23 29.59 -3.90
C ASN A 577 10.42 29.98 -4.79
N HIS A 578 10.94 29.03 -5.55
CA HIS A 578 11.98 29.33 -6.55
C HIS A 578 11.43 30.22 -7.65
N LEU A 579 10.28 29.87 -8.22
CA LEU A 579 9.57 30.69 -9.20
C LEU A 579 9.25 32.10 -8.68
N LYS A 580 8.83 32.22 -7.42
CA LYS A 580 8.54 33.50 -6.78
C LYS A 580 9.70 34.49 -6.83
N ASN A 581 10.92 33.98 -6.78
CA ASN A 581 12.15 34.81 -6.76
C ASN A 581 12.67 35.11 -8.16
N MET A 582 12.00 34.64 -9.21
CA MET A 582 12.39 34.83 -10.60
C MET A 582 11.66 36.00 -11.24
N THR A 583 12.23 36.51 -12.35
CA THR A 583 11.58 37.55 -13.15
C THR A 583 10.22 37.06 -13.65
N SER A 584 9.20 37.91 -13.51
CA SER A 584 7.84 37.59 -13.98
C SER A 584 7.84 37.23 -15.46
N GLY A 585 7.17 36.15 -15.81
CA GLY A 585 7.14 35.63 -17.18
C GLY A 585 6.01 34.61 -17.38
N LYS A 586 6.00 34.02 -18.58
CA LYS A 586 5.05 32.94 -18.92
C LYS A 586 5.60 31.61 -18.45
N VAL A 587 4.82 30.85 -17.66
CA VAL A 587 5.17 29.53 -17.20
C VAL A 587 4.29 28.50 -17.90
N LEU A 588 4.91 27.66 -18.72
CA LEU A 588 4.26 26.49 -19.31
C LEU A 588 4.25 25.38 -18.28
N VAL A 589 3.08 25.00 -17.82
CA VAL A 589 2.92 23.93 -16.82
C VAL A 589 2.58 22.64 -17.54
N TYR A 590 3.37 21.62 -17.28
CA TYR A 590 3.08 20.25 -17.60
C TYR A 590 2.76 19.50 -16.32
N ASP A 591 1.49 19.32 -16.09
CA ASP A 591 0.97 18.46 -15.03
C ASP A 591 0.77 17.08 -15.65
N HIS A 592 1.70 16.18 -15.35
CA HIS A 592 1.61 14.84 -15.84
C HIS A 592 0.56 14.07 -15.05
N GLU A 593 -0.54 13.96 -15.68
CA GLU A 593 -1.57 13.05 -15.26
C GLU A 593 -1.14 11.65 -15.61
N CYS A 594 -1.38 10.73 -14.70
CA CYS A 594 -1.15 9.30 -14.86
C CYS A 594 -1.20 8.85 -16.34
N LEU A 595 -0.07 8.35 -16.86
CA LEU A 595 -0.02 7.71 -18.17
C LEU A 595 -0.99 6.54 -18.21
N GLY A 596 -1.97 6.58 -19.08
CA GLY A 596 -3.03 5.59 -19.19
C GLY A 596 -4.26 5.87 -18.35
N CYS A 597 -4.22 6.86 -17.48
CA CYS A 597 -5.41 7.42 -16.90
C CYS A 597 -5.99 8.37 -17.95
N ASN A 598 -7.10 8.04 -18.55
CA ASN A 598 -7.88 8.98 -19.36
C ASN A 598 -8.42 10.10 -18.45
N TRP A 599 -7.54 10.90 -17.99
CA TRP A 599 -7.83 12.07 -17.22
C TRP A 599 -8.23 13.16 -18.21
N THR A 600 -9.39 12.97 -18.74
CA THR A 600 -10.03 14.01 -19.49
C THR A 600 -10.22 15.18 -18.55
N GLY A 601 -9.44 16.19 -18.68
CA GLY A 601 -9.66 17.57 -18.24
C GLY A 601 -10.44 17.89 -16.96
N GLU A 602 -11.11 16.90 -16.38
CA GLU A 602 -11.84 16.94 -15.12
C GLU A 602 -10.91 16.89 -13.91
N LEU A 603 -9.61 16.69 -14.21
CA LEU A 603 -8.65 16.83 -13.20
C LEU A 603 -8.74 18.11 -12.53
N LYS A 604 -9.29 17.92 -11.41
CA LYS A 604 -9.02 18.83 -10.35
C LYS A 604 -9.08 20.26 -10.87
N PRO A 605 -10.27 20.73 -11.25
CA PRO A 605 -10.42 22.16 -11.43
C PRO A 605 -9.72 22.92 -10.35
N ALA A 606 -9.56 22.28 -9.22
CA ALA A 606 -8.96 22.80 -8.03
C ALA A 606 -7.43 22.77 -8.03
N SER A 607 -6.75 21.66 -8.34
CA SER A 607 -5.28 21.70 -8.41
C SER A 607 -4.81 22.59 -9.56
N TYR A 608 -5.55 22.62 -10.64
CA TYR A 608 -5.35 23.58 -11.72
C TYR A 608 -5.56 25.03 -11.28
N ALA A 609 -6.66 25.30 -10.57
CA ALA A 609 -6.94 26.63 -10.04
C ALA A 609 -5.91 27.04 -8.98
N ASP A 610 -5.42 26.09 -8.20
CA ASP A 610 -4.50 26.37 -7.10
C ASP A 610 -3.06 26.52 -7.58
N GLN A 611 -2.55 25.68 -8.46
CA GLN A 611 -1.26 25.89 -9.11
C GLN A 611 -1.27 27.19 -9.90
N LYS A 612 -2.31 27.44 -10.67
CA LYS A 612 -2.51 28.69 -11.39
C LYS A 612 -2.59 29.90 -10.45
N GLY A 613 -3.34 29.76 -9.35
CA GLY A 613 -3.44 30.76 -8.31
C GLY A 613 -2.13 30.97 -7.57
N TYR A 614 -1.40 29.91 -7.28
CA TYR A 614 -0.11 29.94 -6.60
C TYR A 614 0.97 30.60 -7.45
N ILE A 615 1.13 30.15 -8.70
CA ILE A 615 2.11 30.72 -9.63
C ILE A 615 1.81 32.19 -9.91
N ALA A 616 0.54 32.54 -10.12
CA ALA A 616 0.11 33.92 -10.31
C ALA A 616 0.25 34.77 -9.03
N LYS A 617 -0.13 34.22 -7.88
CA LYS A 617 -0.13 34.93 -6.58
C LYS A 617 1.29 35.15 -6.05
N TYR A 618 2.15 34.16 -6.15
CA TYR A 618 3.47 34.20 -5.53
C TYR A 618 4.58 34.67 -6.45
N GLY A 619 4.45 34.59 -7.78
CA GLY A 619 5.46 34.98 -8.73
C GLY A 619 5.05 36.08 -9.69
N GLY A 620 3.76 36.44 -9.77
CA GLY A 620 3.25 37.33 -10.81
C GLY A 620 3.40 36.76 -12.22
N HIS A 621 3.52 35.41 -12.33
CA HIS A 621 3.71 34.74 -13.59
C HIS A 621 2.38 34.47 -14.29
N GLN A 622 2.41 34.50 -15.63
CA GLN A 622 1.30 34.05 -16.46
C GLN A 622 1.41 32.55 -16.66
N VAL A 623 0.42 31.76 -16.23
CA VAL A 623 0.39 30.32 -16.41
C VAL A 623 -0.20 29.97 -17.76
N ILE A 624 0.47 29.07 -18.47
CA ILE A 624 0.04 28.49 -19.74
C ILE A 624 -0.09 26.98 -19.54
N TYR A 625 -1.25 26.43 -19.89
CA TYR A 625 -1.45 25.00 -20.00
C TYR A 625 -1.58 24.63 -21.46
N ASN A 626 -0.68 23.79 -21.94
CA ASN A 626 -0.79 23.19 -23.26
C ASN A 626 -0.17 21.80 -23.22
N LYS A 627 -0.99 20.82 -22.85
CA LYS A 627 -0.60 19.41 -22.73
C LYS A 627 -0.17 18.86 -24.10
N GLU A 628 -0.85 19.24 -25.15
CA GLU A 628 -0.65 18.71 -26.51
C GLU A 628 0.79 18.92 -27.00
N ILE A 629 1.46 20.00 -26.59
CA ILE A 629 2.85 20.29 -26.95
C ILE A 629 3.80 19.21 -26.43
N PHE A 630 3.55 18.69 -25.22
CA PHE A 630 4.40 17.68 -24.59
C PHE A 630 4.14 16.27 -25.14
N GLU A 631 3.00 16.03 -25.76
CA GLU A 631 2.59 14.76 -26.34
C GLU A 631 2.79 14.70 -27.87
N GLU A 632 3.17 15.83 -28.49
CA GLU A 632 3.36 15.89 -29.94
C GLU A 632 4.57 15.07 -30.38
N LYS A 633 4.35 14.16 -31.31
CA LYS A 633 5.39 13.27 -31.86
C LYS A 633 6.20 13.92 -32.98
N ASP A 634 5.63 14.92 -33.62
CA ASP A 634 6.32 15.70 -34.64
C ASP A 634 7.10 16.82 -33.98
N LEU A 635 8.43 16.68 -33.94
CA LEU A 635 9.33 17.62 -33.28
C LEU A 635 9.23 19.02 -33.87
N GLU A 636 9.08 19.18 -35.17
CA GLU A 636 9.01 20.51 -35.82
C GLU A 636 7.69 21.19 -35.48
N LYS A 637 6.60 20.46 -35.40
CA LYS A 637 5.33 20.99 -34.94
C LYS A 637 5.38 21.34 -33.46
N ALA A 638 5.93 20.48 -32.59
CA ALA A 638 6.14 20.80 -31.17
C ALA A 638 6.97 22.08 -30.98
N LYS A 639 8.04 22.27 -31.77
CA LYS A 639 8.86 23.49 -31.76
C LYS A 639 8.07 24.71 -32.22
N ALA A 640 7.27 24.57 -33.25
CA ALA A 640 6.45 25.67 -33.77
C ALA A 640 5.44 26.16 -32.75
N ASP A 641 4.72 25.20 -32.09
CA ASP A 641 3.75 25.51 -31.06
C ASP A 641 4.42 26.10 -29.80
N PHE A 642 5.56 25.54 -29.39
CA PHE A 642 6.36 26.09 -28.29
C PHE A 642 6.81 27.52 -28.55
N ASN A 643 7.33 27.80 -29.75
CA ASN A 643 7.75 29.13 -30.17
C ASN A 643 6.59 30.12 -30.28
N GLN A 644 5.41 29.65 -30.61
CA GLN A 644 4.21 30.49 -30.62
C GLN A 644 3.76 30.87 -29.20
N LEU A 645 3.85 29.98 -28.24
CA LEU A 645 3.51 30.23 -26.82
C LEU A 645 4.51 31.18 -26.15
N LYS A 646 5.77 31.12 -26.56
CA LYS A 646 6.89 31.91 -25.98
C LYS A 646 6.93 31.80 -24.44
N PRO A 647 7.04 30.59 -23.86
CA PRO A 647 7.21 30.46 -22.44
C PRO A 647 8.59 30.98 -22.01
N HIS A 648 8.69 31.48 -20.78
CA HIS A 648 9.96 31.84 -20.15
C HIS A 648 10.45 30.71 -19.25
N TYR A 649 9.51 29.99 -18.69
CA TYR A 649 9.77 28.86 -17.80
C TYR A 649 8.88 27.68 -18.16
N ILE A 650 9.34 26.46 -17.83
CA ILE A 650 8.56 25.24 -17.88
C ILE A 650 8.56 24.67 -16.48
N TYR A 651 7.39 24.42 -15.93
CA TYR A 651 7.18 23.71 -14.68
C TYR A 651 6.63 22.33 -14.98
N LEU A 652 7.48 21.33 -14.77
CA LEU A 652 7.15 19.92 -14.93
C LEU A 652 6.80 19.35 -13.56
N THR A 653 5.55 18.95 -13.35
CA THR A 653 5.16 18.21 -12.15
C THR A 653 5.49 16.73 -12.32
N ARG A 654 6.04 16.11 -11.28
CA ARG A 654 6.23 14.66 -11.22
C ARG A 654 5.20 14.08 -10.29
N TYR A 655 4.42 13.11 -10.80
CA TYR A 655 3.74 12.17 -9.93
C TYR A 655 4.67 11.00 -9.66
N GLU A 656 4.76 10.61 -8.40
CA GLU A 656 5.62 9.52 -7.99
C GLU A 656 5.27 8.22 -8.70
N GLY A 657 6.31 7.48 -9.03
CA GLY A 657 6.19 6.27 -9.81
C GLY A 657 6.46 6.45 -11.30
N PHE A 658 6.41 7.66 -11.81
CA PHE A 658 6.80 7.95 -13.17
C PHE A 658 8.06 8.81 -13.16
N GLU A 659 9.20 8.20 -13.49
CA GLU A 659 10.41 8.94 -13.84
C GLU A 659 10.18 9.63 -15.19
N GLU A 660 9.31 10.60 -15.22
CA GLU A 660 9.15 11.36 -16.44
C GLU A 660 10.28 12.33 -16.61
N LYS A 661 10.89 12.09 -17.71
CA LYS A 661 11.91 13.00 -18.22
C LYS A 661 11.20 14.11 -18.98
N MET A 662 11.77 15.29 -18.90
CA MET A 662 11.40 16.37 -19.80
C MET A 662 11.29 15.80 -21.22
N PRO A 663 10.11 15.84 -21.87
CA PRO A 663 9.93 15.27 -23.20
C PRO A 663 10.74 16.02 -24.26
N PHE A 664 11.10 17.27 -23.96
CA PHE A 664 11.90 18.10 -24.85
C PHE A 664 13.38 17.85 -24.63
N SER A 665 14.12 17.63 -25.72
CA SER A 665 15.57 17.69 -25.68
C SER A 665 16.01 19.12 -25.32
N PRO A 666 16.84 19.32 -24.28
CA PRO A 666 17.33 20.68 -23.91
C PRO A 666 17.97 21.44 -25.06
N GLY A 667 18.65 20.72 -25.98
CA GLY A 667 19.28 21.32 -27.15
C GLY A 667 18.25 21.76 -28.22
N ASP A 668 17.15 21.06 -28.38
CA ASP A 668 16.16 21.35 -29.41
C ASP A 668 15.23 22.50 -29.04
N PHE A 669 14.98 22.71 -27.74
CA PHE A 669 14.10 23.76 -27.22
C PHE A 669 14.82 24.90 -26.51
N ASN A 670 16.14 24.89 -26.53
CA ASN A 670 16.99 25.91 -25.88
C ASN A 670 16.62 26.16 -24.41
N ILE A 671 16.45 25.07 -23.65
CA ILE A 671 16.04 25.07 -22.24
C ILE A 671 17.18 24.61 -21.32
N GLU A 672 17.17 25.06 -20.07
CA GLU A 672 18.06 24.56 -19.02
C GLU A 672 17.31 24.29 -17.74
N LYS A 673 17.66 23.21 -17.05
CA LYS A 673 17.10 22.90 -15.73
C LYS A 673 17.70 23.85 -14.71
N ILE A 674 16.85 24.53 -13.94
CA ILE A 674 17.25 25.51 -12.95
C ILE A 674 16.93 25.08 -11.53
N TYR A 675 15.98 24.16 -11.36
CA TYR A 675 15.64 23.59 -10.08
C TYR A 675 15.02 22.20 -10.26
N GLU A 676 15.21 21.34 -9.26
CA GLU A 676 14.62 20.00 -9.20
C GLU A 676 14.25 19.63 -7.77
N SER A 677 13.10 19.02 -7.61
CA SER A 677 12.63 18.46 -6.35
C SER A 677 11.99 17.08 -6.58
N ALA A 678 11.56 16.42 -5.50
CA ALA A 678 10.91 15.13 -5.61
C ALA A 678 9.70 15.14 -6.55
N ASN A 679 8.91 16.23 -6.51
CA ASN A 679 7.63 16.31 -7.20
C ASN A 679 7.65 17.22 -8.41
N GLY A 680 8.80 17.58 -8.93
CA GLY A 680 8.87 18.35 -10.16
C GLY A 680 10.21 18.94 -10.53
N GLU A 681 10.24 19.51 -11.71
CA GLU A 681 11.38 20.21 -12.26
C GLU A 681 10.97 21.60 -12.74
N LEU A 682 11.86 22.55 -12.57
CA LEU A 682 11.73 23.88 -13.14
C LEU A 682 12.83 24.11 -14.17
N TRP A 683 12.41 24.47 -15.37
CA TRP A 683 13.31 24.76 -16.50
C TRP A 683 13.14 26.20 -16.94
N ARG A 684 14.22 26.81 -17.39
CA ARG A 684 14.21 28.11 -17.99
C ARG A 684 14.47 28.00 -19.48
N VAL A 685 13.75 28.77 -20.28
CA VAL A 685 14.02 28.96 -21.71
C VAL A 685 15.12 29.98 -21.81
N LYS A 686 16.21 29.66 -22.54
CA LYS A 686 17.33 30.57 -22.76
C LYS A 686 16.93 31.56 -23.84
N ASP A 687 17.34 32.83 -23.70
CA ASP A 687 17.12 33.90 -24.66
C ASP A 687 17.72 33.58 -26.03
#